data_3b63d4ca6efde3691de60f4de5fab802
#
_entry.id   3b63d4ca6efde3691de60f4de5fab802
#
_cell.length_a   1.000
_cell.length_b   1.000
_cell.length_c   1.000
_cell.angle_alpha   90.00
_cell.angle_beta   90.00
_cell.angle_gamma   90.00
#
_symmetry.space_group_name_H-M   'P 1'
#
loop_
_entity.id
_entity.type
_entity.pdbx_description
1 polymer ?
#
loop_
_entity_poly.entity_id
_entity_poly.type
_entity_poly.pdbx_seq_one_letter_code
_entity_poly.pdbx_strand_id
1 'polypeptide(L)'
;ITDGINQDTIGLLPDLTVADIARRIPGVTSVSSTGVAGPRSQSASENIVIRGLAPDYNLSTFDGAPIATASESNRAANLSLFPPAIVGRVEAIKTISADMNPHGLSGQLNLVTTSAFDRDEPFGNLRVSVGENSTAGKVVDDQGENIRATGLYATSFGSQDQFGFVAAGSFEKFYATTRAVRPGGESGTYYFYTDDPASNETVDSFADSNGFAAPRRNQIYLFENEQERASAVAKLEWRPSAATYASLFGGWFYQDEQEVRHEHLAISNQGIRPENQTENTGDWTQGRIEAGYVYQPEETTTTAITGRLTHDFSEDNAIDLTASFSSAEVDIVRNMSKFLPAMSEDTTFSYDQSSGNPLLTFVNPDLSNDPSISSNSYIRERYQDIKQDLIYLDGAWMHNYEEDDRGFGYKLGGSFVNRSHSFDREYIEGDVFNTDGCTEADITNCPLVTFDQYVEDPTFSTTDPNVRFFLVDDAALRADWIAQGKPQTTDRTDNSINTDYEIDETIYAFYAQAAYQTDRLKVHAGLRYDKTEADVDLYIRDVRLPSDPDSAQFVPAKRSYEYDFLLPSIIASYEATDDVLLRAAYTRTIGRPNFEYIKRGEAYSAPDDTDPSDPRISISRGNPDLKPLVSDNFDISAEYYFDNGGSLISIAGFYKDVDDLIYIVTAEIPDFEYEGNLYTATVNQPVNATGASVYGVEFGLRKDFADLLPAPFDGFVFDANATWIGSEFTYINAEGDERDPGGWVNQPELMLNAQLSYEYGPFGAKIAYSWVDEYLSNILADSGDVYDVYAQPNGVIDMQARYELTDRITILGEVQNVTEEKLEFNRRFPTGDLLSGNTQRGRVVWLGVNFQY
;
A
#
# COMPACT_ATOMS: atom_id res chain seq x y z
N ILE A 1 -19.30 -11.42 11.35
CA ILE A 1 -19.38 -9.98 11.66
C ILE A 1 -18.99 -9.24 10.38
N THR A 2 -19.89 -8.42 9.88
CA THR A 2 -19.71 -7.59 8.69
C THR A 2 -20.15 -6.18 9.05
N ASP A 3 -19.28 -5.20 8.78
CA ASP A 3 -19.58 -3.78 8.90
C ASP A 3 -19.60 -3.16 7.50
N GLY A 4 -20.49 -2.21 7.24
CA GLY A 4 -20.62 -1.65 5.89
C GLY A 4 -21.04 -0.20 5.85
N ILE A 5 -20.72 0.46 4.73
CA ILE A 5 -21.11 1.84 4.42
C ILE A 5 -21.91 1.81 3.12
N ASN A 6 -23.15 2.30 3.16
CA ASN A 6 -24.06 2.32 2.02
C ASN A 6 -23.88 3.54 1.12
N GLN A 7 -24.36 3.45 -0.12
CA GLN A 7 -24.28 4.47 -1.17
C GLN A 7 -24.77 5.86 -0.73
N ASP A 8 -25.87 5.93 0.01
CA ASP A 8 -26.39 7.21 0.50
C ASP A 8 -25.39 7.93 1.41
N THR A 9 -24.57 7.17 2.15
CA THR A 9 -23.48 7.71 2.97
C THR A 9 -22.22 7.99 2.12
N ILE A 10 -21.90 7.11 1.16
CA ILE A 10 -20.74 7.24 0.27
C ILE A 10 -20.81 8.54 -0.53
N GLY A 11 -21.95 8.87 -1.12
CA GLY A 11 -22.14 10.10 -1.91
C GLY A 11 -22.02 11.41 -1.12
N LEU A 12 -22.02 11.32 0.22
CA LEU A 12 -21.89 12.42 1.15
C LEU A 12 -20.49 12.53 1.78
N LEU A 13 -19.54 11.68 1.37
CA LEU A 13 -18.18 11.70 1.91
C LEU A 13 -17.24 12.43 0.96
N PRO A 14 -16.27 13.21 1.48
CA PRO A 14 -15.25 13.85 0.66
C PRO A 14 -14.14 12.87 0.22
N ASP A 15 -14.44 11.56 0.23
CA ASP A 15 -13.46 10.51 -0.02
C ASP A 15 -13.16 10.38 -1.52
N LEU A 16 -11.88 10.26 -1.87
CA LEU A 16 -11.41 10.15 -3.25
C LEU A 16 -11.47 8.71 -3.75
N THR A 17 -11.23 7.75 -2.86
CA THR A 17 -11.10 6.33 -3.20
C THR A 17 -11.98 5.47 -2.31
N VAL A 18 -12.17 4.23 -2.73
CA VAL A 18 -12.83 3.21 -1.90
C VAL A 18 -12.05 2.93 -0.61
N ALA A 19 -10.72 2.99 -0.65
CA ALA A 19 -9.89 2.83 0.55
C ALA A 19 -10.15 3.93 1.59
N ASP A 20 -10.36 5.18 1.15
CA ASP A 20 -10.71 6.29 2.04
C ASP A 20 -12.08 6.09 2.70
N ILE A 21 -13.04 5.50 1.97
CA ILE A 21 -14.33 5.12 2.55
C ILE A 21 -14.16 4.00 3.57
N ALA A 22 -13.41 2.96 3.21
CA ALA A 22 -13.24 1.77 4.04
C ALA A 22 -12.58 2.09 5.40
N ARG A 23 -11.64 3.05 5.46
CA ARG A 23 -11.00 3.47 6.74
C ARG A 23 -11.98 4.03 7.79
N ARG A 24 -13.20 4.36 7.40
CA ARG A 24 -14.26 4.82 8.33
C ARG A 24 -15.00 3.68 9.00
N ILE A 25 -14.76 2.45 8.57
CA ILE A 25 -15.32 1.23 9.17
C ILE A 25 -14.49 0.89 10.43
N PRO A 26 -15.13 0.50 11.57
CA PRO A 26 -14.39 0.04 12.75
C PRO A 26 -13.34 -1.02 12.39
N GLY A 27 -12.14 -0.94 12.97
CA GLY A 27 -11.06 -1.91 12.75
C GLY A 27 -10.42 -1.87 11.35
N VAL A 28 -10.76 -0.90 10.52
CA VAL A 28 -10.16 -0.72 9.19
C VAL A 28 -9.35 0.58 9.17
N THR A 29 -8.12 0.52 8.68
CA THR A 29 -7.32 1.69 8.35
C THR A 29 -6.81 1.58 6.92
N SER A 30 -6.31 2.66 6.38
CA SER A 30 -5.70 2.68 5.05
C SER A 30 -4.22 3.00 5.16
N VAL A 31 -3.43 2.36 4.34
CA VAL A 31 -2.02 2.67 4.17
C VAL A 31 -1.80 3.13 2.73
N SER A 32 -1.08 4.23 2.59
CA SER A 32 -0.51 4.61 1.30
C SER A 32 0.84 3.93 1.18
N SER A 33 1.31 3.66 -0.03
CA SER A 33 2.61 3.05 -0.32
C SER A 33 3.79 3.97 0.05
N THR A 34 3.71 4.60 1.20
CA THR A 34 4.78 5.41 1.79
C THR A 34 5.82 4.49 2.42
N GLY A 35 6.42 3.62 1.62
CA GLY A 35 7.64 2.98 2.04
C GLY A 35 8.71 4.03 2.34
N VAL A 36 9.74 3.68 3.11
CA VAL A 36 10.93 4.53 3.36
C VAL A 36 11.55 5.01 2.03
N ALA A 37 11.24 4.37 0.91
CA ALA A 37 11.74 4.69 -0.43
C ALA A 37 11.09 5.88 -1.13
N GLY A 38 10.01 6.44 -0.61
CA GLY A 38 9.34 7.61 -1.18
C GLY A 38 7.84 7.42 -1.28
N PRO A 39 7.06 8.45 -1.09
CA PRO A 39 5.65 8.39 -1.38
C PRO A 39 5.45 8.29 -2.89
N ARG A 40 5.00 7.16 -3.34
CA ARG A 40 4.25 7.09 -4.57
C ARG A 40 2.91 7.74 -4.25
N SER A 41 2.36 8.53 -5.14
CA SER A 41 1.05 9.14 -5.04
C SER A 41 0.62 9.59 -3.62
N GLN A 42 0.73 10.85 -3.35
CA GLN A 42 0.39 11.45 -2.04
C GLN A 42 -1.10 11.67 -1.82
N SER A 43 -1.91 11.47 -2.84
CA SER A 43 -3.31 11.92 -2.85
C SER A 43 -4.31 10.86 -2.42
N ALA A 44 -3.97 9.58 -2.53
CA ALA A 44 -4.92 8.50 -2.31
C ALA A 44 -4.36 7.38 -1.45
N SER A 45 -5.20 6.82 -0.60
CA SER A 45 -4.92 5.56 0.08
C SER A 45 -5.05 4.41 -0.93
N GLU A 46 -4.02 3.59 -1.06
CA GLU A 46 -3.99 2.50 -2.04
C GLU A 46 -4.49 1.19 -1.46
N ASN A 47 -4.12 0.89 -0.23
CA ASN A 47 -4.41 -0.39 0.40
C ASN A 47 -5.13 -0.19 1.74
N ILE A 48 -5.82 -1.22 2.19
CA ILE A 48 -6.43 -1.26 3.51
C ILE A 48 -5.73 -2.26 4.42
N VAL A 49 -5.83 -2.00 5.71
CA VAL A 49 -5.43 -2.87 6.80
C VAL A 49 -6.66 -3.15 7.64
N ILE A 50 -7.03 -4.41 7.80
CA ILE A 50 -8.15 -4.82 8.64
C ILE A 50 -7.58 -5.43 9.92
N ARG A 51 -7.99 -4.91 11.10
CA ARG A 51 -7.55 -5.39 12.42
C ARG A 51 -6.03 -5.45 12.58
N GLY A 52 -5.32 -4.50 11.96
CA GLY A 52 -3.89 -4.33 12.11
C GLY A 52 -3.00 -5.36 11.40
N LEU A 53 -3.55 -6.23 10.55
CA LEU A 53 -2.76 -7.16 9.75
C LEU A 53 -2.47 -6.59 8.37
N ALA A 54 -1.27 -6.85 7.84
CA ALA A 54 -0.79 -6.29 6.59
C ALA A 54 -1.78 -6.46 5.42
N PRO A 55 -1.78 -5.53 4.45
CA PRO A 55 -2.67 -5.57 3.29
C PRO A 55 -2.64 -6.88 2.50
N ASP A 56 -1.49 -7.55 2.48
CA ASP A 56 -1.28 -8.84 1.82
C ASP A 56 -2.18 -9.97 2.32
N TYR A 57 -2.68 -9.84 3.53
CA TYR A 57 -3.55 -10.82 4.19
C TYR A 57 -5.03 -10.41 4.15
N ASN A 58 -5.38 -9.38 3.37
CA ASN A 58 -6.74 -8.97 3.06
C ASN A 58 -7.13 -9.47 1.68
N LEU A 59 -8.40 -9.74 1.47
CA LEU A 59 -8.95 -10.03 0.15
C LEU A 59 -9.92 -8.92 -0.25
N SER A 60 -9.74 -8.36 -1.44
CA SER A 60 -10.73 -7.44 -2.02
C SER A 60 -11.53 -8.12 -3.12
N THR A 61 -12.84 -7.91 -3.11
CA THR A 61 -13.78 -8.55 -4.04
C THR A 61 -14.77 -7.54 -4.61
N PHE A 62 -15.25 -7.79 -5.85
CA PHE A 62 -16.42 -7.15 -6.42
C PHE A 62 -17.58 -8.14 -6.46
N ASP A 63 -18.69 -7.81 -5.81
CA ASP A 63 -19.87 -8.70 -5.68
C ASP A 63 -19.47 -10.13 -5.25
N GLY A 64 -18.45 -10.26 -4.37
CA GLY A 64 -17.91 -11.51 -3.87
C GLY A 64 -16.86 -12.20 -4.74
N ALA A 65 -16.62 -11.76 -5.97
CA ALA A 65 -15.58 -12.30 -6.84
C ALA A 65 -14.24 -11.57 -6.62
N PRO A 66 -13.10 -12.28 -6.43
CA PRO A 66 -11.79 -11.67 -6.32
C PRO A 66 -11.38 -10.98 -7.62
N ILE A 67 -10.54 -9.93 -7.51
CA ILE A 67 -10.07 -9.12 -8.62
C ILE A 67 -8.58 -9.35 -8.82
N ALA A 68 -8.15 -9.35 -10.08
CA ALA A 68 -6.73 -9.37 -10.43
C ALA A 68 -6.05 -8.08 -9.93
N THR A 69 -4.81 -8.24 -9.44
CA THR A 69 -3.99 -7.16 -8.90
C THR A 69 -2.57 -7.32 -9.41
N ALA A 70 -2.10 -6.38 -10.22
CA ALA A 70 -0.72 -6.39 -10.69
C ALA A 70 0.17 -5.64 -9.69
N SER A 71 0.94 -6.38 -8.91
CA SER A 71 1.92 -5.85 -7.95
C SER A 71 3.20 -6.66 -8.04
N GLU A 72 4.35 -6.00 -8.03
CA GLU A 72 5.65 -6.66 -8.08
C GLU A 72 5.85 -7.72 -6.99
N SER A 73 5.35 -7.45 -5.80
CA SER A 73 5.76 -8.18 -4.61
C SER A 73 4.62 -8.81 -3.81
N ASN A 74 3.41 -8.26 -3.87
CA ASN A 74 2.35 -8.62 -2.93
C ASN A 74 1.04 -9.07 -3.60
N ARG A 75 0.05 -9.45 -2.78
CA ARG A 75 -1.28 -9.90 -3.21
C ARG A 75 -2.38 -8.85 -2.94
N ALA A 76 -2.00 -7.67 -2.45
CA ALA A 76 -2.95 -6.63 -2.06
C ALA A 76 -3.54 -5.92 -3.29
N ALA A 77 -4.82 -5.62 -3.24
CA ALA A 77 -5.49 -4.85 -4.29
C ALA A 77 -5.21 -3.36 -4.14
N ASN A 78 -4.84 -2.70 -5.24
CA ASN A 78 -4.79 -1.24 -5.28
C ASN A 78 -6.21 -0.68 -5.39
N LEU A 79 -6.76 -0.23 -4.26
CA LEU A 79 -8.13 0.29 -4.16
C LEU A 79 -8.25 1.74 -4.65
N SER A 80 -7.14 2.42 -4.95
CA SER A 80 -7.16 3.76 -5.52
C SER A 80 -7.72 3.81 -6.95
N LEU A 81 -7.68 2.68 -7.66
CA LEU A 81 -8.23 2.52 -9.01
C LEU A 81 -9.76 2.59 -9.05
N PHE A 82 -10.44 2.26 -7.94
CA PHE A 82 -11.89 2.08 -7.92
C PHE A 82 -12.59 3.34 -7.40
N PRO A 83 -13.32 4.06 -8.25
CA PRO A 83 -14.01 5.27 -7.82
C PRO A 83 -15.25 4.93 -6.97
N PRO A 84 -15.54 5.72 -5.93
CA PRO A 84 -16.72 5.53 -5.09
C PRO A 84 -18.05 5.48 -5.84
N ALA A 85 -18.15 6.15 -6.98
CA ALA A 85 -19.40 6.29 -7.74
C ALA A 85 -19.98 4.96 -8.28
N ILE A 86 -19.13 3.92 -8.44
CA ILE A 86 -19.57 2.62 -8.96
C ILE A 86 -20.06 1.68 -7.86
N VAL A 87 -19.81 2.02 -6.61
CA VAL A 87 -20.04 1.17 -5.46
C VAL A 87 -21.34 1.55 -4.76
N GLY A 88 -22.26 0.61 -4.65
CA GLY A 88 -23.50 0.78 -3.88
C GLY A 88 -23.29 0.58 -2.37
N ARG A 89 -22.33 -0.29 -2.00
CA ARG A 89 -21.98 -0.56 -0.60
C ARG A 89 -20.54 -1.08 -0.48
N VAL A 90 -19.82 -0.64 0.51
CA VAL A 90 -18.52 -1.17 0.93
C VAL A 90 -18.70 -1.98 2.19
N GLU A 91 -18.30 -3.24 2.18
CA GLU A 91 -18.42 -4.18 3.30
C GLU A 91 -17.05 -4.66 3.76
N ALA A 92 -16.75 -4.50 5.04
CA ALA A 92 -15.62 -5.16 5.70
C ALA A 92 -16.14 -6.43 6.41
N ILE A 93 -15.81 -7.58 5.83
CA ILE A 93 -16.19 -8.90 6.34
C ILE A 93 -15.05 -9.41 7.21
N LYS A 94 -15.26 -9.42 8.52
CA LYS A 94 -14.24 -9.75 9.53
C LYS A 94 -14.29 -11.20 9.99
N THR A 95 -15.40 -11.89 9.70
CA THR A 95 -15.62 -13.30 10.06
C THR A 95 -15.89 -14.09 8.79
N ILE A 96 -14.99 -14.97 8.41
CA ILE A 96 -14.98 -15.70 7.14
C ILE A 96 -15.68 -17.04 7.32
N SER A 97 -16.77 -17.29 6.60
CA SER A 97 -17.48 -18.57 6.59
C SER A 97 -16.87 -19.57 5.60
N ALA A 98 -17.23 -20.83 5.70
CA ALA A 98 -16.65 -21.90 4.88
C ALA A 98 -16.93 -21.77 3.37
N ASP A 99 -17.97 -21.07 2.97
CA ASP A 99 -18.31 -20.77 1.56
C ASP A 99 -17.50 -19.60 0.97
N MET A 100 -16.79 -18.86 1.80
CA MET A 100 -15.95 -17.73 1.38
C MET A 100 -14.51 -18.15 1.11
N ASN A 101 -13.77 -17.34 0.35
CA ASN A 101 -12.35 -17.57 0.15
C ASN A 101 -11.60 -17.40 1.49
N PRO A 102 -10.81 -18.39 1.94
CA PRO A 102 -10.14 -18.33 3.23
C PRO A 102 -8.91 -17.43 3.25
N HIS A 103 -8.44 -16.96 2.09
CA HIS A 103 -7.38 -15.93 1.99
C HIS A 103 -7.96 -14.58 2.40
N GLY A 104 -7.84 -14.28 3.65
CA GLY A 104 -8.41 -13.12 4.32
C GLY A 104 -8.20 -13.30 5.80
N LEU A 105 -6.95 -13.56 6.20
CA LEU A 105 -6.56 -13.80 7.59
C LEU A 105 -7.00 -12.63 8.50
N SER A 106 -6.99 -11.41 7.98
CA SER A 106 -7.47 -10.23 8.68
C SER A 106 -8.95 -9.92 8.39
N GLY A 107 -9.43 -10.25 7.20
CA GLY A 107 -10.77 -9.98 6.72
C GLY A 107 -10.84 -9.81 5.21
N GLN A 108 -12.02 -9.50 4.71
CA GLN A 108 -12.25 -9.20 3.29
C GLN A 108 -12.95 -7.86 3.13
N LEU A 109 -12.60 -7.12 2.08
CA LEU A 109 -13.35 -5.97 1.63
C LEU A 109 -14.16 -6.35 0.40
N ASN A 110 -15.48 -6.29 0.52
CA ASN A 110 -16.37 -6.55 -0.60
C ASN A 110 -16.99 -5.24 -1.11
N LEU A 111 -16.78 -4.96 -2.39
CA LEU A 111 -17.35 -3.84 -3.10
C LEU A 111 -18.62 -4.32 -3.80
N VAL A 112 -19.76 -3.97 -3.24
CA VAL A 112 -21.05 -4.35 -3.81
C VAL A 112 -21.46 -3.28 -4.83
N THR A 113 -21.68 -3.70 -6.07
CA THR A 113 -22.05 -2.79 -7.14
C THR A 113 -23.53 -2.37 -7.05
N THR A 114 -23.83 -1.13 -7.46
CA THR A 114 -25.20 -0.62 -7.55
C THR A 114 -26.08 -1.52 -8.42
N SER A 115 -27.35 -1.72 -8.02
CA SER A 115 -28.35 -2.43 -8.80
C SER A 115 -29.38 -1.49 -9.38
N ALA A 116 -29.85 -1.77 -10.60
CA ALA A 116 -30.97 -1.06 -11.19
C ALA A 116 -32.29 -1.31 -10.45
N PHE A 117 -32.34 -2.35 -9.62
CA PHE A 117 -33.51 -2.71 -8.81
C PHE A 117 -33.45 -2.14 -7.39
N ASP A 118 -32.45 -1.30 -7.05
CA ASP A 118 -32.36 -0.63 -5.75
C ASP A 118 -33.45 0.41 -5.56
N ARG A 119 -34.03 0.92 -6.67
CA ARG A 119 -35.14 1.89 -6.69
C ARG A 119 -36.18 1.50 -7.76
N ASP A 120 -37.42 1.84 -7.51
CA ASP A 120 -38.53 1.56 -8.44
C ASP A 120 -38.49 2.47 -9.67
N GLU A 121 -37.88 3.67 -9.58
CA GLU A 121 -37.77 4.64 -10.66
C GLU A 121 -36.34 4.76 -11.17
N PRO A 122 -36.12 5.13 -12.45
CA PRO A 122 -34.77 5.42 -12.93
C PRO A 122 -34.10 6.48 -12.07
N PHE A 123 -32.83 6.25 -11.74
CA PHE A 123 -32.07 7.20 -10.96
C PHE A 123 -30.64 7.36 -11.50
N GLY A 124 -30.05 8.47 -11.18
CA GLY A 124 -28.69 8.73 -11.58
C GLY A 124 -28.22 10.10 -11.14
N ASN A 125 -26.91 10.30 -11.26
CA ASN A 125 -26.27 11.58 -10.98
C ASN A 125 -25.09 11.82 -11.93
N LEU A 126 -24.79 13.09 -12.13
CA LEU A 126 -23.57 13.56 -12.77
C LEU A 126 -22.96 14.65 -11.89
N ARG A 127 -21.77 14.38 -11.37
CA ARG A 127 -21.02 15.34 -10.56
C ARG A 127 -19.78 15.79 -11.31
N VAL A 128 -19.54 17.10 -11.34
CA VAL A 128 -18.30 17.70 -11.86
C VAL A 128 -17.74 18.61 -10.78
N SER A 129 -16.45 18.48 -10.50
CA SER A 129 -15.74 19.28 -9.50
C SER A 129 -14.40 19.77 -10.06
N VAL A 130 -14.01 20.96 -9.64
CA VAL A 130 -12.67 21.52 -9.85
C VAL A 130 -12.05 21.76 -8.49
N GLY A 131 -10.75 21.63 -8.42
CA GLY A 131 -10.06 21.72 -7.13
C GLY A 131 -8.64 22.22 -7.24
N GLU A 132 -8.04 22.49 -6.09
CA GLU A 132 -6.68 22.97 -5.96
C GLU A 132 -6.03 22.32 -4.73
N ASN A 133 -4.73 21.99 -4.86
CA ASN A 133 -3.92 21.53 -3.75
C ASN A 133 -3.08 22.72 -3.22
N SER A 134 -3.04 22.92 -1.90
CA SER A 134 -2.30 24.01 -1.25
C SER A 134 -0.79 23.96 -1.49
N THR A 135 -0.26 22.84 -1.94
CA THR A 135 1.15 22.65 -2.30
C THR A 135 1.42 22.80 -3.78
N ALA A 136 0.37 22.88 -4.63
CA ALA A 136 0.51 23.03 -6.07
C ALA A 136 1.32 24.31 -6.43
N GLY A 137 2.17 24.23 -7.46
CA GLY A 137 2.97 25.36 -7.94
C GLY A 137 4.09 25.84 -7.02
N LYS A 138 4.39 25.10 -5.93
CA LYS A 138 5.50 25.48 -5.03
C LYS A 138 6.86 24.98 -5.49
N VAL A 139 6.91 24.06 -6.43
CA VAL A 139 8.13 23.48 -6.98
C VAL A 139 8.31 23.88 -8.45
N VAL A 140 7.26 23.80 -9.26
CA VAL A 140 7.25 24.22 -10.67
C VAL A 140 6.06 25.15 -10.91
N ASP A 141 6.26 26.17 -11.73
CA ASP A 141 5.30 27.28 -11.92
C ASP A 141 4.03 26.91 -12.70
N ASP A 142 3.96 25.74 -13.32
CA ASP A 142 2.89 25.41 -14.27
C ASP A 142 2.21 24.07 -13.95
N GLN A 143 1.54 24.00 -12.80
CA GLN A 143 0.67 22.85 -12.47
C GLN A 143 -0.76 23.13 -12.90
N GLY A 144 -1.38 22.13 -13.53
CA GLY A 144 -2.75 22.22 -14.01
C GLY A 144 -3.79 22.23 -12.88
N GLU A 145 -5.04 22.49 -13.24
CA GLU A 145 -6.18 22.45 -12.32
C GLU A 145 -6.59 20.99 -12.05
N ASN A 146 -6.97 20.69 -10.82
CA ASN A 146 -7.56 19.41 -10.45
C ASN A 146 -9.01 19.36 -10.94
N ILE A 147 -9.35 18.30 -11.67
CA ILE A 147 -10.69 18.12 -12.25
C ILE A 147 -11.17 16.71 -11.90
N ARG A 148 -12.44 16.60 -11.49
CA ARG A 148 -13.09 15.32 -11.26
C ARG A 148 -14.50 15.34 -11.85
N ALA A 149 -14.84 14.29 -12.61
CA ALA A 149 -16.18 14.05 -13.11
C ALA A 149 -16.59 12.62 -12.79
N THR A 150 -17.78 12.43 -12.21
CA THR A 150 -18.34 11.11 -11.92
C THR A 150 -19.79 11.07 -12.34
N GLY A 151 -20.23 9.94 -12.90
CA GLY A 151 -21.61 9.76 -13.31
C GLY A 151 -22.09 8.35 -13.09
N LEU A 152 -23.35 8.23 -12.72
CA LEU A 152 -24.07 6.96 -12.60
C LEU A 152 -25.46 7.12 -13.19
N TYR A 153 -25.93 6.12 -13.89
CA TYR A 153 -27.29 5.98 -14.33
C TYR A 153 -27.77 4.55 -14.16
N ALA A 154 -28.93 4.36 -13.57
CA ALA A 154 -29.55 3.06 -13.34
C ALA A 154 -31.04 3.10 -13.70
N THR A 155 -31.53 2.07 -14.37
CA THR A 155 -32.92 1.95 -14.77
C THR A 155 -33.35 0.50 -14.90
N SER A 156 -34.57 0.22 -14.47
CA SER A 156 -35.28 -1.02 -14.80
C SER A 156 -36.15 -0.82 -16.04
N PHE A 157 -36.38 -1.88 -16.80
CA PHE A 157 -37.22 -1.83 -18.00
C PHE A 157 -37.83 -3.21 -18.32
N GLY A 158 -38.75 -3.22 -19.29
CA GLY A 158 -39.51 -4.41 -19.66
C GLY A 158 -40.98 -4.32 -19.21
N SER A 159 -41.80 -5.30 -19.55
CA SER A 159 -43.24 -5.27 -19.25
C SER A 159 -43.57 -5.45 -17.75
N GLN A 160 -42.63 -5.94 -16.97
CA GLN A 160 -42.70 -6.17 -15.52
C GLN A 160 -41.41 -5.73 -14.83
N ASP A 161 -40.68 -4.77 -15.41
CA ASP A 161 -39.36 -4.29 -14.94
C ASP A 161 -38.38 -5.42 -14.69
N GLN A 162 -38.44 -6.47 -15.54
CA GLN A 162 -37.64 -7.66 -15.37
C GLN A 162 -36.16 -7.51 -15.81
N PHE A 163 -35.80 -6.43 -16.49
CA PHE A 163 -34.46 -6.13 -16.89
C PHE A 163 -33.95 -4.90 -16.15
N GLY A 164 -32.68 -4.94 -15.73
CA GLY A 164 -31.96 -3.82 -15.15
C GLY A 164 -30.77 -3.44 -16.01
N PHE A 165 -30.44 -2.17 -16.03
CA PHE A 165 -29.24 -1.62 -16.63
C PHE A 165 -28.64 -0.56 -15.71
N VAL A 166 -27.36 -0.72 -15.38
CA VAL A 166 -26.55 0.28 -14.68
C VAL A 166 -25.36 0.65 -15.55
N ALA A 167 -25.06 1.92 -15.66
CA ALA A 167 -23.82 2.41 -16.24
C ALA A 167 -23.23 3.47 -15.31
N ALA A 168 -21.93 3.38 -15.05
CA ALA A 168 -21.22 4.41 -14.28
C ALA A 168 -19.83 4.64 -14.87
N GLY A 169 -19.30 5.83 -14.63
CA GLY A 169 -17.97 6.18 -15.05
C GLY A 169 -17.40 7.32 -14.23
N SER A 170 -16.08 7.42 -14.23
CA SER A 170 -15.36 8.51 -13.60
C SER A 170 -14.17 8.93 -14.44
N PHE A 171 -13.82 10.18 -14.29
CA PHE A 171 -12.57 10.76 -14.75
C PHE A 171 -12.03 11.68 -13.67
N GLU A 172 -10.75 11.56 -13.33
CA GLU A 172 -10.07 12.45 -12.40
C GLU A 172 -8.69 12.79 -12.97
N LYS A 173 -8.34 14.06 -12.91
CA LYS A 173 -6.99 14.55 -13.10
C LYS A 173 -6.57 15.31 -11.87
N PHE A 174 -5.47 14.91 -11.27
CA PHE A 174 -5.02 15.40 -9.99
C PHE A 174 -3.53 15.74 -10.02
N TYR A 175 -3.18 16.93 -9.54
CA TYR A 175 -1.81 17.40 -9.39
C TYR A 175 -1.50 17.58 -7.90
N ALA A 176 -0.35 17.10 -7.49
CA ALA A 176 0.16 17.28 -6.15
C ALA A 176 1.66 17.55 -6.16
N THR A 177 2.10 18.48 -5.33
CA THR A 177 3.50 18.67 -5.00
C THR A 177 3.73 18.27 -3.56
N THR A 178 4.78 17.53 -3.30
CA THR A 178 5.12 17.05 -1.97
C THR A 178 6.58 17.28 -1.66
N ARG A 179 6.85 17.65 -0.42
CA ARG A 179 8.21 17.70 0.12
C ARG A 179 8.40 16.59 1.14
N ALA A 180 9.45 15.81 0.97
CA ALA A 180 9.91 14.87 1.98
C ALA A 180 11.32 15.21 2.45
N VAL A 181 11.57 15.06 3.75
CA VAL A 181 12.89 15.24 4.37
C VAL A 181 13.26 13.94 5.06
N ARG A 182 14.47 13.44 4.81
CA ARG A 182 14.98 12.19 5.37
C ARG A 182 16.42 12.37 5.86
N PRO A 183 16.60 12.56 7.15
CA PRO A 183 17.93 12.48 7.78
C PRO A 183 18.39 11.02 7.71
N GLY A 184 19.54 10.77 7.17
CA GLY A 184 20.10 9.43 7.15
C GLY A 184 19.84 8.61 5.87
N GLY A 185 18.89 8.99 5.01
CA GLY A 185 18.59 8.32 3.73
C GLY A 185 17.64 7.13 3.82
N GLU A 186 17.48 6.40 2.71
CA GLU A 186 16.54 5.28 2.60
C GLU A 186 16.83 4.15 3.60
N SER A 187 18.07 3.83 3.84
CA SER A 187 18.50 2.93 4.93
C SER A 187 18.50 3.62 6.30
N GLY A 188 18.20 4.92 6.33
CA GLY A 188 17.96 5.73 7.53
C GLY A 188 19.05 5.65 8.57
N THR A 189 20.27 5.58 8.15
CA THR A 189 21.36 5.31 9.09
C THR A 189 21.92 6.59 9.66
N TYR A 190 22.00 6.58 10.96
CA TYR A 190 22.90 7.46 11.70
C TYR A 190 24.27 6.76 11.82
N TYR A 191 25.31 7.54 11.98
CA TYR A 191 26.64 7.01 12.30
C TYR A 191 26.82 6.91 13.80
N PHE A 192 27.44 5.83 14.23
CA PHE A 192 27.88 5.62 15.61
C PHE A 192 29.38 5.43 15.59
N TYR A 193 30.08 6.07 16.51
CA TYR A 193 31.54 6.01 16.60
C TYR A 193 31.94 5.31 17.89
N THR A 194 33.09 4.67 17.88
CA THR A 194 33.67 4.00 19.08
C THR A 194 33.83 4.96 20.26
N ASP A 195 33.99 4.46 21.47
CA ASP A 195 34.23 5.26 22.68
C ASP A 195 35.53 6.08 22.61
N ASP A 196 36.51 5.69 21.78
CA ASP A 196 37.74 6.42 21.61
C ASP A 196 37.54 7.71 20.80
N PRO A 197 37.60 8.88 21.43
CA PRO A 197 37.37 10.14 20.74
C PRO A 197 38.44 10.48 19.69
N ALA A 198 39.55 9.76 19.68
CA ALA A 198 40.61 9.89 18.69
C ALA A 198 40.43 8.97 17.47
N SER A 199 39.49 8.02 17.54
CA SER A 199 39.15 7.11 16.45
C SER A 199 38.04 7.67 15.57
N ASN A 200 38.20 7.50 14.27
CA ASN A 200 37.13 7.73 13.28
C ASN A 200 36.35 6.43 12.95
N GLU A 201 36.62 5.35 13.63
CA GLU A 201 36.00 4.06 13.41
C GLU A 201 34.51 4.12 13.77
N THR A 202 33.66 3.70 12.84
CA THR A 202 32.24 3.54 13.07
C THR A 202 31.93 2.13 13.57
N VAL A 203 30.88 2.02 14.39
CA VAL A 203 30.34 0.76 14.89
C VAL A 203 28.91 0.60 14.42
N ASP A 204 28.44 -0.64 14.31
CA ASP A 204 27.13 -0.97 13.77
C ASP A 204 26.00 -0.87 14.81
N SER A 205 26.35 -0.88 16.09
CA SER A 205 25.36 -0.79 17.17
C SER A 205 25.54 0.47 18.03
N PHE A 206 24.43 0.98 18.55
CA PHE A 206 24.45 2.07 19.52
C PHE A 206 25.10 1.62 20.83
N ALA A 207 24.92 0.36 21.22
CA ALA A 207 25.45 -0.18 22.47
C ALA A 207 27.00 -0.22 22.49
N ASP A 208 27.62 -0.41 21.33
CA ASP A 208 29.07 -0.47 21.17
C ASP A 208 29.69 0.88 20.83
N SER A 209 28.88 1.93 20.84
CA SER A 209 29.26 3.29 20.45
C SER A 209 29.59 4.18 21.63
N ASN A 210 30.02 5.40 21.34
CA ASN A 210 30.16 6.48 22.31
C ASN A 210 28.80 6.99 22.89
N GLY A 211 27.67 6.37 22.51
CA GLY A 211 26.35 6.76 22.98
C GLY A 211 25.74 7.94 22.23
N PHE A 212 26.33 8.39 21.12
CA PHE A 212 25.80 9.49 20.31
C PHE A 212 25.51 9.05 18.89
N ALA A 213 24.33 9.43 18.38
CA ALA A 213 23.92 9.24 17.01
C ALA A 213 24.25 10.51 16.19
N ALA A 214 24.99 10.38 15.10
CA ALA A 214 25.31 11.47 14.20
C ALA A 214 24.56 11.30 12.86
N PRO A 215 23.79 12.30 12.37
CA PRO A 215 23.01 12.15 11.13
C PRO A 215 23.95 11.99 9.95
N ARG A 216 23.76 10.90 9.20
CA ARG A 216 24.60 10.56 8.04
C ARG A 216 24.46 11.56 6.90
N ARG A 217 23.24 11.99 6.62
CA ARG A 217 22.90 12.83 5.50
C ARG A 217 21.57 13.53 5.74
N ASN A 218 21.32 14.57 4.97
CA ASN A 218 20.02 15.17 4.85
C ASN A 218 19.55 15.03 3.40
N GLN A 219 18.56 14.20 3.16
CA GLN A 219 17.89 14.07 1.86
C GLN A 219 16.65 14.93 1.86
N ILE A 220 16.56 15.79 0.86
CA ILE A 220 15.34 16.53 0.58
C ILE A 220 14.86 16.09 -0.79
N TYR A 221 13.62 15.63 -0.83
CA TYR A 221 12.92 15.25 -2.04
C TYR A 221 11.80 16.24 -2.30
N LEU A 222 11.70 16.70 -3.54
CA LEU A 222 10.57 17.44 -4.05
C LEU A 222 9.90 16.58 -5.10
N PHE A 223 8.66 16.19 -4.83
CA PHE A 223 7.86 15.40 -5.74
C PHE A 223 6.85 16.29 -6.45
N GLU A 224 6.74 16.08 -7.73
CA GLU A 224 5.65 16.56 -8.57
C GLU A 224 4.93 15.34 -9.09
N ASN A 225 3.64 15.28 -8.85
CA ASN A 225 2.84 14.14 -9.22
C ASN A 225 1.64 14.60 -10.03
N GLU A 226 1.51 14.09 -11.25
CA GLU A 226 0.31 14.17 -12.05
C GLU A 226 -0.33 12.80 -12.12
N GLN A 227 -1.62 12.70 -11.80
CA GLN A 227 -2.35 11.46 -11.83
C GLN A 227 -3.63 11.64 -12.63
N GLU A 228 -3.82 10.79 -13.64
CA GLU A 228 -5.06 10.67 -14.37
C GLU A 228 -5.70 9.31 -14.09
N ARG A 229 -6.97 9.32 -13.72
CA ARG A 229 -7.77 8.11 -13.52
C ARG A 229 -9.02 8.16 -14.37
N ALA A 230 -9.35 7.06 -15.00
CA ALA A 230 -10.59 6.87 -15.73
C ALA A 230 -11.20 5.52 -15.43
N SER A 231 -12.51 5.45 -15.35
CA SER A 231 -13.21 4.18 -15.22
C SER A 231 -14.53 4.17 -15.98
N ALA A 232 -14.91 3.00 -16.46
CA ALA A 232 -16.21 2.76 -17.04
C ALA A 232 -16.73 1.40 -16.62
N VAL A 233 -17.95 1.33 -16.10
CA VAL A 233 -18.59 0.08 -15.72
C VAL A 233 -20.00 0.01 -16.32
N ALA A 234 -20.44 -1.21 -16.62
CA ALA A 234 -21.80 -1.51 -17.01
C ALA A 234 -22.27 -2.80 -16.34
N LYS A 235 -23.53 -2.84 -15.91
CA LYS A 235 -24.16 -4.03 -15.35
C LYS A 235 -25.51 -4.24 -16.04
N LEU A 236 -25.70 -5.44 -16.54
CA LEU A 236 -26.99 -5.92 -17.04
C LEU A 236 -27.56 -6.88 -16.02
N GLU A 237 -28.83 -6.72 -15.71
CA GLU A 237 -29.52 -7.53 -14.73
C GLU A 237 -30.82 -8.09 -15.35
N TRP A 238 -31.17 -9.31 -14.94
CA TRP A 238 -32.37 -9.98 -15.38
C TRP A 238 -33.05 -10.68 -14.22
N ARG A 239 -34.26 -10.23 -13.92
CA ARG A 239 -35.10 -10.76 -12.83
C ARG A 239 -36.50 -11.11 -13.38
N PRO A 240 -36.63 -12.25 -14.11
CA PRO A 240 -37.90 -12.63 -14.75
C PRO A 240 -38.98 -13.03 -13.75
N SER A 241 -38.58 -13.38 -12.54
CA SER A 241 -39.46 -13.75 -11.41
C SER A 241 -38.74 -13.48 -10.10
N ALA A 242 -39.45 -13.60 -8.98
CA ALA A 242 -38.84 -13.53 -7.66
C ALA A 242 -37.80 -14.67 -7.43
N ALA A 243 -37.99 -15.82 -8.11
CA ALA A 243 -37.14 -16.99 -7.98
C ALA A 243 -35.85 -16.96 -8.85
N THR A 244 -35.66 -15.96 -9.69
CA THR A 244 -34.50 -15.96 -10.61
C THR A 244 -33.90 -14.57 -10.70
N TYR A 245 -32.63 -14.47 -10.43
CA TYR A 245 -31.83 -13.28 -10.69
C TYR A 245 -30.55 -13.66 -11.43
N ALA A 246 -30.22 -12.93 -12.48
CA ALA A 246 -28.97 -13.05 -13.18
C ALA A 246 -28.38 -11.66 -13.43
N SER A 247 -27.06 -11.53 -13.35
CA SER A 247 -26.36 -10.31 -13.67
C SER A 247 -25.09 -10.57 -14.47
N LEU A 248 -24.72 -9.59 -15.30
CA LEU A 248 -23.47 -9.53 -16.00
C LEU A 248 -22.87 -8.15 -15.76
N PHE A 249 -21.78 -8.09 -15.01
CA PHE A 249 -20.99 -6.89 -14.75
C PHE A 249 -19.77 -6.86 -15.65
N GLY A 250 -19.42 -5.68 -16.17
CA GLY A 250 -18.17 -5.41 -16.85
C GLY A 250 -17.58 -4.09 -16.38
N GLY A 251 -16.28 -4.09 -16.05
CA GLY A 251 -15.55 -2.90 -15.57
C GLY A 251 -14.20 -2.76 -16.26
N TRP A 252 -13.84 -1.52 -16.58
CA TRP A 252 -12.53 -1.08 -17.02
C TRP A 252 -12.08 0.07 -16.14
N PHE A 253 -10.84 -0.02 -15.62
CA PHE A 253 -10.23 0.92 -14.69
C PHE A 253 -8.82 1.22 -15.19
N TYR A 254 -8.50 2.49 -15.26
CA TYR A 254 -7.24 3.01 -15.78
C TYR A 254 -6.66 4.07 -14.85
N GLN A 255 -5.36 4.03 -14.65
CA GLN A 255 -4.60 5.07 -13.97
C GLN A 255 -3.29 5.29 -14.73
N ASP A 256 -2.97 6.55 -15.01
CA ASP A 256 -1.65 7.03 -15.41
C ASP A 256 -1.14 7.96 -14.31
N GLU A 257 0.01 7.63 -13.77
CA GLU A 257 0.68 8.41 -12.74
C GLU A 257 2.05 8.81 -13.24
N GLN A 258 2.33 10.11 -13.27
CA GLN A 258 3.60 10.67 -13.69
C GLN A 258 4.26 11.34 -12.49
N GLU A 259 5.23 10.65 -11.88
CA GLU A 259 6.00 11.17 -10.76
C GLU A 259 7.32 11.75 -11.24
N VAL A 260 7.59 13.00 -10.89
CA VAL A 260 8.91 13.62 -10.97
C VAL A 260 9.43 13.80 -9.55
N ARG A 261 10.67 13.40 -9.30
CA ARG A 261 11.35 13.60 -8.03
C ARG A 261 12.67 14.30 -8.24
N HIS A 262 12.80 15.48 -7.67
CA HIS A 262 14.08 16.18 -7.55
C HIS A 262 14.73 15.82 -6.23
N GLU A 263 16.00 15.42 -6.28
CA GLU A 263 16.76 14.97 -5.14
C GLU A 263 17.90 15.93 -4.82
N HIS A 264 17.98 16.30 -3.55
CA HIS A 264 19.12 17.04 -3.03
C HIS A 264 19.62 16.37 -1.74
N LEU A 265 20.85 15.93 -1.76
CA LEU A 265 21.43 15.13 -0.69
C LEU A 265 22.69 15.82 -0.16
N ALA A 266 22.65 16.31 1.06
CA ALA A 266 23.83 16.69 1.82
C ALA A 266 24.36 15.46 2.54
N ILE A 267 25.59 15.03 2.25
CA ILE A 267 26.16 13.78 2.75
C ILE A 267 27.48 14.08 3.47
N SER A 268 27.58 13.63 4.71
CA SER A 268 28.79 13.70 5.52
C SER A 268 29.75 12.54 5.21
N ASN A 269 31.06 12.75 5.43
CA ASN A 269 32.06 11.71 5.27
C ASN A 269 32.09 10.78 6.48
N GLN A 270 31.69 9.53 6.27
CA GLN A 270 31.68 8.49 7.30
C GLN A 270 33.05 8.25 7.97
N GLY A 271 34.13 8.34 7.19
CA GLY A 271 35.51 8.15 7.68
C GLY A 271 36.04 9.28 8.56
N ILE A 272 35.22 10.30 8.86
CA ILE A 272 35.61 11.44 9.69
C ILE A 272 34.54 11.67 10.75
N ARG A 273 34.92 11.53 12.01
CA ARG A 273 34.04 11.79 13.14
C ARG A 273 33.68 13.28 13.22
N PRO A 274 32.43 13.66 13.55
CA PRO A 274 32.10 15.08 13.76
C PRO A 274 32.94 15.68 14.88
N GLU A 275 33.44 16.89 14.67
CA GLU A 275 34.05 17.68 15.74
C GLU A 275 32.97 18.21 16.70
N ASN A 276 33.36 18.57 17.91
CA ASN A 276 32.45 19.10 18.94
C ASN A 276 31.19 18.23 19.18
N GLN A 277 31.31 16.94 18.94
CA GLN A 277 30.19 16.00 19.06
C GLN A 277 29.64 15.96 20.49
N THR A 278 28.36 16.16 20.62
CA THR A 278 27.52 15.94 21.83
C THR A 278 26.38 14.99 21.49
N GLU A 279 25.53 14.70 22.46
CA GLU A 279 24.30 13.94 22.25
C GLU A 279 23.42 14.52 21.12
N ASN A 280 23.39 15.85 20.99
CA ASN A 280 22.47 16.54 20.10
C ASN A 280 23.13 17.37 19.00
N THR A 281 24.43 17.63 19.06
CA THR A 281 25.12 18.54 18.12
C THR A 281 26.45 17.99 17.67
N GLY A 282 26.93 18.46 16.53
CA GLY A 282 28.27 18.17 16.04
C GLY A 282 28.56 18.90 14.73
N ASP A 283 29.86 18.97 14.38
CA ASP A 283 30.35 19.68 13.21
C ASP A 283 31.05 18.71 12.25
N TRP A 284 30.47 18.48 11.09
CA TRP A 284 31.08 17.71 10.01
C TRP A 284 32.06 18.59 9.23
N THR A 285 33.30 18.16 9.19
CA THR A 285 34.40 18.92 8.54
C THR A 285 34.60 18.50 7.10
N GLN A 286 33.95 17.50 6.61
CA GLN A 286 34.01 17.05 5.24
C GLN A 286 32.68 16.44 4.77
N GLY A 287 32.30 16.77 3.56
CA GLY A 287 31.08 16.23 2.96
C GLY A 287 30.96 16.53 1.46
N ARG A 288 29.77 16.30 0.94
CA ARG A 288 29.41 16.64 -0.45
C ARG A 288 27.91 16.90 -0.57
N ILE A 289 27.53 17.53 -1.69
CA ILE A 289 26.13 17.70 -2.08
C ILE A 289 25.88 16.97 -3.39
N GLU A 290 24.92 16.09 -3.40
CA GLU A 290 24.49 15.37 -4.59
C GLU A 290 23.19 15.99 -5.13
N ALA A 291 23.04 16.06 -6.45
CA ALA A 291 21.83 16.40 -7.13
C ALA A 291 21.33 15.18 -7.94
N GLY A 292 20.04 14.93 -7.90
CA GLY A 292 19.42 13.83 -8.63
C GLY A 292 18.05 14.21 -9.18
N TYR A 293 17.65 13.47 -10.19
CA TYR A 293 16.36 13.53 -10.83
C TYR A 293 15.83 12.13 -11.06
N VAL A 294 14.55 11.91 -10.81
CA VAL A 294 13.84 10.68 -11.13
C VAL A 294 12.53 11.04 -11.81
N TYR A 295 12.26 10.45 -12.96
CA TYR A 295 10.96 10.48 -13.62
C TYR A 295 10.43 9.07 -13.69
N GLN A 296 9.26 8.84 -13.10
CA GLN A 296 8.65 7.52 -13.00
C GLN A 296 7.19 7.57 -13.41
N PRO A 297 6.90 7.45 -14.73
CA PRO A 297 5.54 7.16 -15.18
C PRO A 297 5.16 5.72 -14.83
N GLU A 298 3.91 5.54 -14.40
CA GLU A 298 3.29 4.26 -14.11
C GLU A 298 1.89 4.21 -14.70
N GLU A 299 1.66 3.30 -15.63
CA GLU A 299 0.35 3.05 -16.23
C GLU A 299 -0.24 1.76 -15.67
N THR A 300 -1.44 1.83 -15.13
CA THR A 300 -2.16 0.68 -14.60
C THR A 300 -3.49 0.52 -15.32
N THR A 301 -3.76 -0.67 -15.83
CA THR A 301 -5.06 -1.04 -16.39
C THR A 301 -5.60 -2.27 -15.71
N THR A 302 -6.85 -2.21 -15.25
CA THR A 302 -7.56 -3.37 -14.71
C THR A 302 -8.89 -3.54 -15.43
N THR A 303 -9.19 -4.77 -15.85
CA THR A 303 -10.48 -5.14 -16.43
C THR A 303 -11.10 -6.29 -15.66
N ALA A 304 -12.43 -6.29 -15.52
CA ALA A 304 -13.16 -7.37 -14.87
C ALA A 304 -14.49 -7.63 -15.56
N ILE A 305 -14.85 -8.91 -15.69
CA ILE A 305 -16.17 -9.35 -16.16
C ILE A 305 -16.65 -10.40 -15.19
N THR A 306 -17.83 -10.18 -14.58
CA THR A 306 -18.42 -11.11 -13.61
C THR A 306 -19.87 -11.40 -13.97
N GLY A 307 -20.19 -12.68 -14.13
CA GLY A 307 -21.54 -13.18 -14.29
C GLY A 307 -22.02 -13.88 -13.01
N ARG A 308 -23.25 -13.62 -12.59
CA ARG A 308 -23.88 -14.29 -11.45
C ARG A 308 -25.27 -14.76 -11.82
N LEU A 309 -25.66 -15.92 -11.29
CA LEU A 309 -26.99 -16.50 -11.42
C LEU A 309 -27.42 -17.07 -10.08
N THR A 310 -28.57 -16.61 -9.56
CA THR A 310 -29.30 -17.26 -8.47
C THR A 310 -30.64 -17.76 -8.96
N HIS A 311 -31.01 -18.97 -8.57
CA HIS A 311 -32.27 -19.53 -8.97
C HIS A 311 -32.86 -20.48 -7.90
N ASP A 312 -34.09 -20.20 -7.50
CA ASP A 312 -34.86 -20.99 -6.57
C ASP A 312 -35.68 -22.01 -7.35
N PHE A 313 -35.36 -23.30 -7.24
CA PHE A 313 -36.13 -24.39 -7.85
C PHE A 313 -37.42 -24.66 -7.10
N SER A 314 -37.42 -24.35 -5.81
CA SER A 314 -38.56 -24.48 -4.90
C SER A 314 -38.37 -23.53 -3.72
N GLU A 315 -39.36 -23.44 -2.84
CA GLU A 315 -39.30 -22.66 -1.59
C GLU A 315 -38.06 -23.00 -0.74
N ASP A 316 -37.60 -24.29 -0.80
CA ASP A 316 -36.50 -24.77 0.04
C ASP A 316 -35.16 -24.95 -0.74
N ASN A 317 -35.14 -24.85 -2.06
CA ASN A 317 -33.96 -25.22 -2.84
C ASN A 317 -33.54 -24.14 -3.82
N ALA A 318 -32.31 -23.68 -3.70
CA ALA A 318 -31.70 -22.67 -4.56
C ALA A 318 -30.30 -23.07 -5.03
N ILE A 319 -29.89 -22.45 -6.13
CA ILE A 319 -28.49 -22.45 -6.57
C ILE A 319 -27.95 -21.01 -6.64
N ASP A 320 -26.67 -20.86 -6.37
CA ASP A 320 -25.90 -19.63 -6.61
C ASP A 320 -24.65 -19.99 -7.43
N LEU A 321 -24.46 -19.31 -8.56
CA LEU A 321 -23.34 -19.53 -9.48
C LEU A 321 -22.68 -18.20 -9.78
N THR A 322 -21.37 -18.16 -9.65
CA THR A 322 -20.54 -17.00 -10.02
C THR A 322 -19.41 -17.43 -10.94
N ALA A 323 -19.19 -16.67 -12.02
CA ALA A 323 -18.05 -16.83 -12.91
C ALA A 323 -17.43 -15.45 -13.17
N SER A 324 -16.14 -15.31 -12.94
CA SER A 324 -15.43 -14.05 -13.16
C SER A 324 -14.12 -14.27 -13.88
N PHE A 325 -13.78 -13.31 -14.73
CA PHE A 325 -12.46 -13.13 -15.31
C PHE A 325 -12.02 -11.69 -15.02
N SER A 326 -10.79 -11.52 -14.57
CA SER A 326 -10.17 -10.21 -14.44
C SER A 326 -8.72 -10.24 -14.86
N SER A 327 -8.23 -9.12 -15.40
CA SER A 327 -6.85 -8.91 -15.82
C SER A 327 -6.39 -7.57 -15.31
N ALA A 328 -5.17 -7.53 -14.78
CA ALA A 328 -4.50 -6.30 -14.35
C ALA A 328 -3.10 -6.26 -14.97
N GLU A 329 -2.71 -5.09 -15.46
CA GLU A 329 -1.41 -4.82 -16.08
C GLU A 329 -0.87 -3.50 -15.53
N VAL A 330 0.42 -3.47 -15.19
CA VAL A 330 1.14 -2.29 -14.70
C VAL A 330 2.46 -2.18 -15.45
N ASP A 331 2.60 -1.06 -16.17
CA ASP A 331 3.83 -0.67 -16.85
C ASP A 331 4.52 0.44 -16.06
N ILE A 332 5.75 0.22 -15.64
CA ILE A 332 6.55 1.21 -14.91
C ILE A 332 7.81 1.51 -15.69
N VAL A 333 8.02 2.77 -15.98
CA VAL A 333 9.32 3.26 -16.47
C VAL A 333 9.95 4.09 -15.35
N ARG A 334 11.22 3.87 -15.04
CA ARG A 334 11.93 4.69 -14.06
C ARG A 334 13.24 5.19 -14.66
N ASN A 335 13.23 6.46 -14.97
CA ASN A 335 14.38 7.21 -15.45
C ASN A 335 15.05 7.94 -14.28
N MET A 336 16.34 7.74 -14.11
CA MET A 336 17.12 8.35 -13.04
C MET A 336 18.38 8.98 -13.57
N SER A 337 18.76 10.14 -13.03
CA SER A 337 20.02 10.81 -13.30
C SER A 337 20.62 11.33 -12.01
N LYS A 338 21.92 11.23 -11.87
CA LYS A 338 22.61 11.65 -10.64
C LYS A 338 23.94 12.30 -10.92
N PHE A 339 24.23 13.39 -10.21
CA PHE A 339 25.48 14.11 -10.20
C PHE A 339 26.09 14.09 -8.80
N LEU A 340 27.37 13.74 -8.72
CA LEU A 340 28.14 13.54 -7.49
C LEU A 340 29.44 14.31 -7.53
N PRO A 341 29.68 15.26 -6.61
CA PRO A 341 31.02 15.76 -6.37
C PRO A 341 31.83 14.77 -5.52
N ALA A 342 33.12 14.89 -5.53
CA ALA A 342 33.99 14.24 -4.54
C ALA A 342 33.71 14.80 -3.14
N MET A 343 34.02 14.01 -2.08
CA MET A 343 34.03 14.52 -0.70
C MET A 343 35.08 15.65 -0.58
N SER A 344 34.68 16.77 0.04
CA SER A 344 35.52 17.98 0.13
C SER A 344 35.56 18.51 1.56
N GLU A 345 36.75 18.97 1.99
CA GLU A 345 36.95 19.70 3.25
C GLU A 345 36.33 21.11 3.20
N ASP A 346 36.02 21.61 2.00
CA ASP A 346 35.32 22.88 1.82
C ASP A 346 33.80 22.75 2.06
N THR A 347 33.23 21.51 2.01
CA THR A 347 31.84 21.23 2.24
C THR A 347 31.63 20.76 3.69
N THR A 348 31.31 21.69 4.56
CA THR A 348 31.15 21.45 6.00
C THR A 348 29.72 21.68 6.46
N PHE A 349 29.28 20.89 7.43
CA PHE A 349 27.93 20.96 8.00
C PHE A 349 28.00 20.97 9.52
N SER A 350 27.11 21.70 10.17
CA SER A 350 26.77 21.46 11.56
C SER A 350 25.38 20.80 11.66
N TYR A 351 25.17 20.02 12.70
CA TYR A 351 23.84 19.48 12.98
C TYR A 351 23.41 19.81 14.39
N ASP A 352 22.08 19.96 14.54
CA ASP A 352 21.42 20.09 15.83
C ASP A 352 20.12 19.26 15.78
N GLN A 353 20.12 18.18 16.56
CA GLN A 353 18.99 17.24 16.66
C GLN A 353 18.27 17.35 18.02
N SER A 354 18.48 18.43 18.77
CA SER A 354 17.83 18.66 20.08
C SER A 354 16.31 18.74 20.02
N SER A 355 15.76 19.02 18.83
CA SER A 355 14.30 19.01 18.57
C SER A 355 13.77 17.65 18.10
N GLY A 356 14.59 16.60 18.06
CA GLY A 356 14.26 15.33 17.40
C GLY A 356 14.42 15.37 15.86
N ASN A 357 14.57 16.55 15.27
CA ASN A 357 14.72 16.73 13.83
C ASN A 357 16.15 17.20 13.52
N PRO A 358 17.04 16.32 13.05
CA PRO A 358 18.41 16.67 12.73
C PRO A 358 18.46 17.50 11.45
N LEU A 359 18.66 18.79 11.61
CA LEU A 359 18.90 19.72 10.49
C LEU A 359 20.40 19.85 10.26
N LEU A 360 20.87 19.52 9.05
CA LEU A 360 22.20 19.86 8.60
C LEU A 360 22.21 21.32 8.14
N THR A 361 23.03 22.14 8.79
CA THR A 361 23.25 23.52 8.41
C THR A 361 24.60 23.66 7.72
N PHE A 362 24.61 24.25 6.52
CA PHE A 362 25.85 24.51 5.79
C PHE A 362 26.64 25.63 6.45
N VAL A 363 27.91 25.37 6.74
CA VAL A 363 28.83 26.39 7.28
C VAL A 363 29.25 27.35 6.17
N ASN A 364 29.38 26.86 4.93
CA ASN A 364 29.67 27.68 3.76
C ASN A 364 28.66 27.41 2.63
N PRO A 365 27.53 28.11 2.60
CA PRO A 365 26.47 27.88 1.62
C PRO A 365 26.88 28.22 0.18
N ASP A 366 27.92 29.01 -0.04
CA ASP A 366 28.37 29.41 -1.40
C ASP A 366 29.02 28.25 -2.16
N LEU A 367 29.70 27.33 -1.46
CA LEU A 367 30.31 26.15 -2.08
C LEU A 367 29.29 25.05 -2.37
N SER A 368 28.17 25.01 -1.65
CA SER A 368 27.07 24.08 -1.91
C SER A 368 26.31 24.39 -3.21
N ASN A 369 26.57 25.56 -3.81
CA ASN A 369 25.86 26.09 -4.95
C ASN A 369 26.73 26.14 -6.22
N ASP A 370 27.86 25.45 -6.26
CA ASP A 370 28.71 25.37 -7.46
C ASP A 370 28.45 24.03 -8.20
N PRO A 371 27.55 24.00 -9.21
CA PRO A 371 27.30 22.78 -9.96
C PRO A 371 28.47 22.30 -10.80
N SER A 372 29.49 23.12 -11.00
CA SER A 372 30.65 22.76 -11.83
C SER A 372 31.57 21.71 -11.20
N ILE A 373 31.47 21.52 -9.88
CA ILE A 373 32.25 20.50 -9.16
C ILE A 373 31.66 19.11 -9.18
N SER A 374 30.40 18.97 -9.67
CA SER A 374 29.69 17.70 -9.70
C SER A 374 29.73 17.08 -11.08
N SER A 375 30.25 15.87 -11.19
CA SER A 375 30.21 15.07 -12.42
C SER A 375 29.03 14.14 -12.48
N ASN A 376 28.62 13.73 -13.70
CA ASN A 376 27.63 12.69 -13.87
C ASN A 376 28.12 11.41 -13.19
N SER A 377 27.27 10.78 -12.41
CA SER A 377 27.57 9.53 -11.71
C SER A 377 26.90 8.35 -12.38
N TYR A 378 25.68 8.55 -12.85
CA TYR A 378 24.97 7.62 -13.69
C TYR A 378 23.75 8.28 -14.34
N ILE A 379 23.36 7.69 -15.45
CA ILE A 379 22.04 7.80 -16.05
C ILE A 379 21.46 6.39 -16.15
N ARG A 380 20.18 6.24 -15.78
CA ARG A 380 19.56 4.92 -15.63
C ARG A 380 18.18 4.90 -16.24
N GLU A 381 17.86 3.81 -16.90
CA GLU A 381 16.52 3.47 -17.33
C GLU A 381 16.15 2.10 -16.74
N ARG A 382 14.94 1.99 -16.20
CA ARG A 382 14.37 0.73 -15.72
C ARG A 382 12.95 0.62 -16.23
N TYR A 383 12.66 -0.46 -16.91
CA TYR A 383 11.35 -0.81 -17.41
C TYR A 383 10.86 -2.02 -16.63
N GLN A 384 9.59 -2.01 -16.23
CA GLN A 384 8.96 -3.12 -15.50
C GLN A 384 7.58 -3.33 -16.09
N ASP A 385 7.28 -4.57 -16.45
CA ASP A 385 5.97 -5.04 -16.89
C ASP A 385 5.47 -6.06 -15.87
N ILE A 386 4.28 -5.83 -15.35
CA ILE A 386 3.65 -6.68 -14.33
C ILE A 386 2.25 -7.01 -14.80
N LYS A 387 1.94 -8.30 -14.92
CA LYS A 387 0.63 -8.74 -15.37
C LYS A 387 0.06 -9.81 -14.47
N GLN A 388 -1.24 -9.74 -14.22
CA GLN A 388 -1.99 -10.79 -13.56
C GLN A 388 -3.32 -11.05 -14.27
N ASP A 389 -3.56 -12.29 -14.64
CA ASP A 389 -4.85 -12.79 -15.11
C ASP A 389 -5.46 -13.70 -14.05
N LEU A 390 -6.77 -13.58 -13.80
CA LEU A 390 -7.47 -14.37 -12.80
C LEU A 390 -8.82 -14.86 -13.32
N ILE A 391 -9.04 -16.17 -13.20
CA ILE A 391 -10.33 -16.84 -13.44
C ILE A 391 -10.86 -17.31 -12.10
N TYR A 392 -12.11 -16.97 -11.81
CA TYR A 392 -12.82 -17.42 -10.62
C TYR A 392 -14.16 -18.05 -11.01
N LEU A 393 -14.41 -19.24 -10.48
CA LEU A 393 -15.70 -19.94 -10.59
C LEU A 393 -16.12 -20.35 -9.18
N ASP A 394 -17.37 -20.12 -8.86
CA ASP A 394 -17.99 -20.60 -7.62
C ASP A 394 -19.40 -21.11 -7.91
N GLY A 395 -19.79 -22.19 -7.24
CA GLY A 395 -21.13 -22.70 -7.35
C GLY A 395 -21.59 -23.39 -6.06
N ALA A 396 -22.81 -23.09 -5.65
CA ALA A 396 -23.43 -23.63 -4.48
C ALA A 396 -24.86 -24.10 -4.73
N TRP A 397 -25.23 -25.19 -4.07
CA TRP A 397 -26.61 -25.63 -3.89
C TRP A 397 -27.00 -25.47 -2.43
N MET A 398 -28.15 -24.83 -2.21
CA MET A 398 -28.71 -24.51 -0.90
C MET A 398 -30.04 -25.22 -0.70
N HIS A 399 -30.28 -25.70 0.51
CA HIS A 399 -31.57 -26.26 0.94
C HIS A 399 -31.93 -25.65 2.28
N ASN A 400 -33.07 -24.94 2.34
CA ASN A 400 -33.59 -24.27 3.54
C ASN A 400 -32.50 -23.41 4.23
N TYR A 401 -31.78 -22.58 3.43
CA TYR A 401 -30.57 -21.90 3.87
C TYR A 401 -30.67 -20.38 3.74
N GLU A 402 -31.73 -19.83 3.19
CA GLU A 402 -31.94 -18.40 3.05
C GLU A 402 -32.19 -17.72 4.39
N GLU A 403 -32.08 -16.40 4.44
CA GLU A 403 -32.15 -15.63 5.68
C GLU A 403 -33.48 -15.80 6.43
N ASP A 404 -34.58 -15.93 5.70
CA ASP A 404 -35.93 -16.05 6.23
C ASP A 404 -36.34 -17.50 6.52
N ASP A 405 -35.53 -18.49 6.13
CA ASP A 405 -35.79 -19.89 6.37
C ASP A 405 -35.74 -20.24 7.86
N ARG A 406 -36.46 -21.27 8.26
CA ARG A 406 -36.52 -21.75 9.64
C ARG A 406 -36.28 -23.28 9.67
N GLY A 407 -35.63 -23.71 10.77
CA GLY A 407 -35.29 -25.11 10.97
C GLY A 407 -33.87 -25.43 10.52
N PHE A 408 -33.67 -26.63 10.04
CA PHE A 408 -32.38 -27.11 9.57
C PHE A 408 -32.23 -26.90 8.06
N GLY A 409 -31.10 -26.35 7.66
CA GLY A 409 -30.72 -26.15 6.26
C GLY A 409 -29.29 -26.53 6.01
N TYR A 410 -28.85 -26.53 4.74
CA TYR A 410 -27.50 -26.80 4.36
C TYR A 410 -27.14 -26.12 3.02
N LYS A 411 -25.82 -25.82 2.86
CA LYS A 411 -25.20 -25.32 1.63
C LYS A 411 -24.03 -26.21 1.27
N LEU A 412 -24.00 -26.69 0.03
CA LEU A 412 -22.90 -27.49 -0.52
C LEU A 412 -22.37 -26.78 -1.77
N GLY A 413 -21.08 -26.60 -1.84
CA GLY A 413 -20.50 -25.91 -2.99
C GLY A 413 -19.03 -26.14 -3.19
N GLY A 414 -18.49 -25.44 -4.18
CA GLY A 414 -17.07 -25.46 -4.48
C GLY A 414 -16.65 -24.29 -5.32
N SER A 415 -15.39 -23.94 -5.23
CA SER A 415 -14.79 -22.87 -6.02
C SER A 415 -13.50 -23.30 -6.70
N PHE A 416 -13.22 -22.64 -7.80
CA PHE A 416 -12.01 -22.78 -8.60
C PHE A 416 -11.43 -21.40 -8.84
N VAL A 417 -10.14 -21.24 -8.58
CA VAL A 417 -9.36 -20.04 -8.92
C VAL A 417 -8.16 -20.47 -9.74
N ASN A 418 -7.92 -19.82 -10.88
CA ASN A 418 -6.66 -19.92 -11.59
C ASN A 418 -6.10 -18.51 -11.74
N ARG A 419 -4.86 -18.32 -11.33
CA ARG A 419 -4.12 -17.06 -11.38
C ARG A 419 -2.81 -17.29 -12.11
N SER A 420 -2.57 -16.52 -13.18
CA SER A 420 -1.26 -16.36 -13.78
C SER A 420 -0.72 -14.98 -13.41
N HIS A 421 0.51 -14.89 -12.94
CA HIS A 421 1.15 -13.66 -12.56
C HIS A 421 2.58 -13.61 -13.07
N SER A 422 2.94 -12.55 -13.80
CA SER A 422 4.26 -12.38 -14.38
C SER A 422 4.87 -11.03 -14.00
N PHE A 423 6.18 -11.02 -13.95
CA PHE A 423 7.01 -9.84 -13.74
C PHE A 423 8.23 -9.91 -14.64
N ASP A 424 8.45 -8.87 -15.42
CA ASP A 424 9.60 -8.71 -16.31
C ASP A 424 10.28 -7.35 -16.06
N ARG A 425 11.60 -7.30 -16.01
CA ARG A 425 12.38 -6.09 -15.78
C ARG A 425 13.55 -5.97 -16.74
N GLU A 426 13.66 -4.82 -17.39
CA GLU A 426 14.86 -4.39 -18.07
C GLU A 426 15.54 -3.24 -17.33
N TYR A 427 16.87 -3.31 -17.17
CA TYR A 427 17.64 -2.35 -16.43
C TYR A 427 18.90 -1.94 -17.21
N ILE A 428 19.01 -0.65 -17.54
CA ILE A 428 20.12 -0.08 -18.29
C ILE A 428 20.77 1.02 -17.48
N GLU A 429 22.10 1.02 -17.34
CA GLU A 429 22.84 2.07 -16.63
C GLU A 429 24.10 2.46 -17.38
N GLY A 430 24.37 3.76 -17.45
CA GLY A 430 25.54 4.30 -18.07
C GLY A 430 25.83 5.73 -17.66
N ASP A 431 26.74 6.38 -18.36
CA ASP A 431 27.16 7.75 -18.10
C ASP A 431 27.14 8.60 -19.37
N VAL A 432 27.12 9.92 -19.21
CA VAL A 432 27.29 10.90 -20.31
C VAL A 432 28.68 11.47 -20.27
N PHE A 433 29.35 11.45 -21.42
CA PHE A 433 30.75 11.88 -21.56
C PHE A 433 30.88 13.23 -22.28
N ASN A 434 31.81 14.04 -21.82
CA ASN A 434 32.15 15.27 -22.50
C ASN A 434 33.06 14.96 -23.72
N THR A 435 32.53 15.11 -24.90
CA THR A 435 33.22 14.82 -26.17
C THR A 435 33.98 16.02 -26.72
N ASP A 436 33.88 17.22 -26.11
CA ASP A 436 34.57 18.42 -26.52
C ASP A 436 36.09 18.30 -26.30
N GLY A 437 36.83 18.27 -27.41
CA GLY A 437 38.28 18.11 -27.37
C GLY A 437 38.77 16.70 -27.06
N CYS A 438 37.85 15.74 -26.87
CA CYS A 438 38.17 14.34 -26.72
C CYS A 438 38.34 13.67 -28.10
N THR A 439 39.48 13.04 -28.31
CA THR A 439 39.83 12.34 -29.56
C THR A 439 39.93 10.83 -29.41
N GLU A 440 39.45 10.31 -28.27
CA GLU A 440 39.45 8.90 -27.97
C GLU A 440 38.54 8.13 -28.95
N ALA A 441 39.00 7.00 -29.40
CA ALA A 441 38.20 6.13 -30.26
C ALA A 441 37.07 5.42 -29.48
N ASP A 442 37.25 5.34 -28.18
CA ASP A 442 36.28 4.82 -27.22
C ASP A 442 35.78 5.97 -26.35
N ILE A 443 34.51 6.29 -26.43
CA ILE A 443 33.88 7.39 -25.72
C ILE A 443 34.01 7.27 -24.21
N THR A 444 34.03 6.05 -23.66
CA THR A 444 34.18 5.81 -22.23
C THR A 444 35.51 6.24 -21.63
N ASN A 445 36.47 6.57 -22.46
CA ASN A 445 37.74 7.18 -22.04
C ASN A 445 37.70 8.72 -21.97
N CYS A 446 36.59 9.34 -22.40
CA CYS A 446 36.40 10.79 -22.29
C CYS A 446 36.01 11.18 -20.85
N PRO A 447 36.25 12.44 -20.42
CA PRO A 447 35.74 12.93 -19.14
C PRO A 447 34.22 12.88 -19.07
N LEU A 448 33.66 12.67 -17.87
CA LEU A 448 32.23 12.79 -17.64
C LEU A 448 31.78 14.26 -17.78
N VAL A 449 30.54 14.48 -18.20
CA VAL A 449 29.93 15.81 -18.17
C VAL A 449 29.74 16.30 -16.75
N THR A 450 29.70 17.60 -16.57
CA THR A 450 29.50 18.27 -15.27
C THR A 450 28.08 18.82 -15.15
N PHE A 451 27.58 18.97 -13.94
CA PHE A 451 26.20 19.36 -13.65
C PHE A 451 25.85 20.76 -14.17
N ASP A 452 26.78 21.71 -14.17
CA ASP A 452 26.59 23.09 -14.68
C ASP A 452 26.11 23.14 -16.13
N GLN A 453 26.33 22.08 -16.91
CA GLN A 453 25.86 21.95 -18.29
C GLN A 453 24.37 21.51 -18.39
N TYR A 454 23.80 21.02 -17.30
CA TYR A 454 22.46 20.44 -17.23
C TYR A 454 21.63 20.96 -16.04
N VAL A 455 21.80 22.24 -15.72
CA VAL A 455 20.98 22.92 -14.71
C VAL A 455 19.76 23.53 -15.39
N GLU A 456 18.56 23.10 -15.00
CA GLU A 456 17.30 23.62 -15.54
C GLU A 456 16.97 25.02 -14.98
N ASP A 457 17.02 25.17 -13.64
CA ASP A 457 16.83 26.47 -12.99
C ASP A 457 17.89 26.74 -11.93
N PRO A 458 18.86 27.63 -12.24
CA PRO A 458 19.92 27.99 -11.31
C PRO A 458 19.46 28.89 -10.15
N THR A 459 18.21 29.36 -10.16
CA THR A 459 17.66 30.28 -9.15
C THR A 459 16.67 29.65 -8.21
N PHE A 460 16.33 28.39 -8.43
CA PHE A 460 15.33 27.69 -7.61
C PHE A 460 15.72 27.69 -6.14
N SER A 461 14.80 28.11 -5.29
CA SER A 461 14.98 28.17 -3.84
C SER A 461 13.83 27.41 -3.20
N THR A 462 14.15 26.46 -2.33
CA THR A 462 13.14 25.86 -1.46
C THR A 462 12.57 26.90 -0.49
N THR A 463 11.47 26.55 0.18
CA THR A 463 10.94 27.37 1.27
C THR A 463 11.91 27.52 2.45
N ASP A 464 13.02 26.77 2.47
CA ASP A 464 14.13 26.95 3.40
C ASP A 464 15.12 27.96 2.77
N PRO A 465 15.27 29.16 3.35
CA PRO A 465 16.17 30.18 2.79
C PRO A 465 17.64 29.77 2.83
N ASN A 466 18.00 28.71 3.54
CA ASN A 466 19.37 28.22 3.69
C ASN A 466 19.72 27.11 2.70
N VAL A 467 18.75 26.59 1.94
CA VAL A 467 18.97 25.51 1.00
C VAL A 467 18.54 25.95 -0.39
N ARG A 468 19.50 26.10 -1.30
CA ARG A 468 19.23 26.26 -2.72
C ARG A 468 19.32 24.92 -3.40
N PHE A 469 18.33 24.64 -4.23
CA PHE A 469 18.36 23.51 -5.14
C PHE A 469 18.71 23.98 -6.54
N PHE A 470 19.48 23.15 -7.22
CA PHE A 470 19.56 23.21 -8.66
C PHE A 470 18.76 22.02 -9.21
N LEU A 471 17.83 22.28 -10.12
CA LEU A 471 17.08 21.24 -10.81
C LEU A 471 17.93 20.69 -11.95
N VAL A 472 17.89 19.38 -12.13
CA VAL A 472 18.60 18.68 -13.22
C VAL A 472 17.76 18.76 -14.49
N ASP A 473 18.33 19.28 -15.60
CA ASP A 473 17.76 19.13 -16.94
C ASP A 473 18.02 17.70 -17.44
N ASP A 474 17.19 16.77 -16.96
CA ASP A 474 17.28 15.36 -17.34
C ASP A 474 16.99 15.15 -18.84
N ALA A 475 16.12 15.97 -19.42
CA ALA A 475 15.77 15.87 -20.84
C ALA A 475 16.98 16.15 -21.74
N ALA A 476 17.75 17.21 -21.45
CA ALA A 476 18.98 17.50 -22.18
C ALA A 476 20.05 16.42 -21.94
N LEU A 477 20.25 15.98 -20.69
CA LEU A 477 21.21 14.94 -20.35
C LEU A 477 20.92 13.61 -21.06
N ARG A 478 19.65 13.19 -21.10
CA ARG A 478 19.23 11.97 -21.82
C ARG A 478 19.37 12.09 -23.32
N ALA A 479 19.08 13.29 -23.88
CA ALA A 479 19.27 13.51 -25.30
C ALA A 479 20.74 13.30 -25.71
N ASP A 480 21.69 13.77 -24.91
CA ASP A 480 23.10 13.56 -25.14
C ASP A 480 23.54 12.10 -24.94
N TRP A 481 23.03 11.43 -23.92
CA TRP A 481 23.26 10.00 -23.74
C TRP A 481 22.80 9.16 -24.93
N ILE A 482 21.59 9.45 -25.43
CA ILE A 482 21.03 8.80 -26.63
C ILE A 482 21.89 9.13 -27.86
N ALA A 483 22.30 10.39 -28.04
CA ALA A 483 23.16 10.81 -29.14
C ALA A 483 24.55 10.12 -29.12
N GLN A 484 25.04 9.81 -27.93
CA GLN A 484 26.28 9.04 -27.71
C GLN A 484 26.11 7.53 -27.90
N GLY A 485 24.88 7.04 -28.22
CA GLY A 485 24.59 5.62 -28.41
C GLY A 485 24.32 4.85 -27.12
N LYS A 486 23.92 5.54 -26.05
CA LYS A 486 23.65 4.96 -24.72
C LYS A 486 24.84 4.14 -24.20
N PRO A 487 26.02 4.75 -24.02
CA PRO A 487 27.16 4.02 -23.49
C PRO A 487 26.82 3.45 -22.11
N GLN A 488 26.97 2.15 -21.95
CA GLN A 488 26.75 1.44 -20.69
C GLN A 488 28.10 1.32 -19.98
N THR A 489 28.17 1.82 -18.77
CA THR A 489 29.39 1.78 -17.92
C THR A 489 29.26 0.75 -16.80
N THR A 490 28.04 0.33 -16.53
CA THR A 490 27.74 -0.69 -15.54
C THR A 490 26.87 -1.77 -16.16
N ASP A 491 27.32 -3.03 -16.05
CA ASP A 491 26.50 -4.17 -16.41
C ASP A 491 25.39 -4.39 -15.36
N ARG A 492 24.13 -4.37 -15.81
CA ARG A 492 22.93 -4.56 -14.98
C ARG A 492 22.12 -5.78 -15.39
N THR A 493 22.69 -6.70 -16.14
CA THR A 493 22.05 -7.94 -16.60
C THR A 493 21.51 -8.73 -15.42
N ASP A 494 22.27 -8.83 -14.32
CA ASP A 494 21.83 -9.50 -13.10
C ASP A 494 20.54 -8.86 -12.52
N ASN A 495 20.45 -7.54 -12.53
CA ASN A 495 19.27 -6.82 -12.02
C ASN A 495 18.06 -6.95 -12.94
N SER A 496 18.27 -7.23 -14.24
CA SER A 496 17.19 -7.47 -15.19
C SER A 496 16.65 -8.90 -15.02
N ILE A 497 17.49 -9.90 -15.13
CA ILE A 497 17.06 -11.29 -15.28
C ILE A 497 16.70 -11.97 -13.96
N ASN A 498 17.43 -11.69 -12.87
CA ASN A 498 17.22 -12.38 -11.58
C ASN A 498 15.87 -12.06 -10.91
N THR A 499 15.16 -11.06 -11.39
CA THR A 499 13.87 -10.66 -10.86
C THR A 499 12.70 -11.15 -11.69
N ASP A 500 12.94 -11.61 -12.91
CA ASP A 500 11.89 -12.08 -13.83
C ASP A 500 11.32 -13.42 -13.37
N TYR A 501 9.99 -13.52 -13.43
CA TYR A 501 9.29 -14.74 -13.05
C TYR A 501 7.89 -14.79 -13.64
N GLU A 502 7.36 -16.02 -13.69
CA GLU A 502 5.96 -16.32 -13.96
C GLU A 502 5.45 -17.32 -12.93
N ILE A 503 4.29 -17.09 -12.34
CA ILE A 503 3.62 -17.97 -11.39
C ILE A 503 2.25 -18.32 -11.91
N ASP A 504 2.00 -19.63 -12.08
CA ASP A 504 0.68 -20.19 -12.33
C ASP A 504 0.16 -20.88 -11.06
N GLU A 505 -0.83 -20.27 -10.41
CA GLU A 505 -1.43 -20.75 -9.16
C GLU A 505 -2.87 -21.22 -9.42
N THR A 506 -3.16 -22.46 -9.07
CA THR A 506 -4.51 -23.03 -9.16
C THR A 506 -5.01 -23.46 -7.78
N ILE A 507 -6.22 -23.03 -7.44
CA ILE A 507 -6.86 -23.32 -6.16
C ILE A 507 -8.19 -24.05 -6.41
N TYR A 508 -8.34 -25.19 -5.76
CA TYR A 508 -9.57 -25.98 -5.76
C TYR A 508 -10.15 -25.98 -4.36
N ALA A 509 -11.44 -25.71 -4.23
CA ALA A 509 -12.09 -25.78 -2.94
C ALA A 509 -13.45 -26.46 -2.99
N PHE A 510 -13.76 -27.18 -1.92
CA PHE A 510 -15.07 -27.77 -1.69
C PHE A 510 -15.52 -27.42 -0.27
N TYR A 511 -16.79 -27.05 -0.11
CA TYR A 511 -17.32 -26.70 1.18
C TYR A 511 -18.71 -27.27 1.44
N ALA A 512 -18.99 -27.50 2.73
CA ALA A 512 -20.29 -27.88 3.22
C ALA A 512 -20.60 -27.06 4.47
N GLN A 513 -21.80 -26.52 4.52
CA GLN A 513 -22.31 -25.77 5.68
C GLN A 513 -23.66 -26.32 6.09
N ALA A 514 -23.90 -26.38 7.38
CA ALA A 514 -25.19 -26.63 7.98
C ALA A 514 -25.69 -25.38 8.69
N ALA A 515 -26.95 -25.05 8.55
CA ALA A 515 -27.61 -23.94 9.22
C ALA A 515 -28.74 -24.48 10.13
N TYR A 516 -28.91 -23.84 11.28
CA TYR A 516 -30.12 -24.02 12.10
C TYR A 516 -30.63 -22.64 12.47
N GLN A 517 -31.82 -22.33 12.03
CA GLN A 517 -32.42 -21.02 12.14
C GLN A 517 -33.77 -21.08 12.87
N THR A 518 -33.97 -20.18 13.79
CA THR A 518 -35.22 -19.88 14.49
C THR A 518 -35.54 -18.41 14.37
N ASP A 519 -36.64 -17.95 14.95
CA ASP A 519 -36.96 -16.51 14.95
C ASP A 519 -35.87 -15.61 15.60
N ARG A 520 -35.07 -16.17 16.52
CA ARG A 520 -34.08 -15.41 17.29
C ARG A 520 -32.66 -15.96 17.25
N LEU A 521 -32.47 -17.20 16.85
CA LEU A 521 -31.15 -17.84 16.82
C LEU A 521 -30.86 -18.34 15.42
N LYS A 522 -29.72 -17.94 14.89
CA LYS A 522 -29.18 -18.46 13.63
C LYS A 522 -27.80 -19.04 13.95
N VAL A 523 -27.54 -20.28 13.59
CA VAL A 523 -26.22 -20.92 13.73
C VAL A 523 -25.84 -21.56 12.42
N HIS A 524 -24.63 -21.19 11.92
CA HIS A 524 -24.03 -21.79 10.74
C HIS A 524 -22.75 -22.52 11.16
N ALA A 525 -22.59 -23.76 10.77
CA ALA A 525 -21.39 -24.55 10.98
C ALA A 525 -20.90 -25.10 9.65
N GLY A 526 -19.68 -24.84 9.28
CA GLY A 526 -19.13 -25.20 7.97
C GLY A 526 -17.75 -25.81 8.04
N LEU A 527 -17.41 -26.50 6.97
CA LEU A 527 -16.10 -27.07 6.72
C LEU A 527 -15.74 -26.86 5.26
N ARG A 528 -14.55 -26.29 5.03
CA ARG A 528 -13.98 -26.10 3.70
C ARG A 528 -12.68 -26.92 3.58
N TYR A 529 -12.54 -27.61 2.47
CA TYR A 529 -11.26 -28.14 2.02
C TYR A 529 -10.75 -27.24 0.89
N ASP A 530 -9.51 -26.77 1.02
CA ASP A 530 -8.87 -25.85 0.08
C ASP A 530 -7.51 -26.42 -0.31
N LYS A 531 -7.26 -26.62 -1.60
CA LYS A 531 -6.00 -27.13 -2.13
C LYS A 531 -5.44 -26.15 -3.13
N THR A 532 -4.18 -25.76 -2.93
CA THR A 532 -3.41 -24.90 -3.84
C THR A 532 -2.27 -25.69 -4.49
N GLU A 533 -2.12 -25.54 -5.79
CA GLU A 533 -1.00 -26.01 -6.59
C GLU A 533 -0.45 -24.84 -7.37
N ALA A 534 0.87 -24.69 -7.42
CA ALA A 534 1.50 -23.64 -8.22
C ALA A 534 2.82 -24.07 -8.83
N ASP A 535 3.05 -23.53 -10.02
CA ASP A 535 4.31 -23.60 -10.75
C ASP A 535 4.92 -22.21 -10.82
N VAL A 536 6.24 -22.11 -10.61
CA VAL A 536 7.02 -20.87 -10.70
C VAL A 536 8.14 -21.08 -11.71
N ASP A 537 8.08 -20.35 -12.80
CA ASP A 537 9.16 -20.26 -13.78
C ASP A 537 10.01 -19.02 -13.45
N LEU A 538 11.32 -19.19 -13.31
CA LEU A 538 12.27 -18.16 -12.89
C LEU A 538 13.66 -18.40 -13.46
N TYR A 539 14.59 -17.49 -13.25
CA TYR A 539 15.99 -17.66 -13.62
C TYR A 539 16.85 -17.80 -12.36
N ILE A 540 17.81 -18.73 -12.41
CA ILE A 540 18.84 -18.90 -11.38
C ILE A 540 20.23 -18.71 -11.99
N ARG A 541 21.13 -18.08 -11.26
CA ARG A 541 22.51 -17.89 -11.68
C ARG A 541 23.31 -19.18 -11.44
N ASP A 542 24.05 -19.63 -12.45
CA ASP A 542 25.03 -20.71 -12.28
C ASP A 542 26.35 -20.11 -11.73
N VAL A 543 26.50 -20.11 -10.42
CA VAL A 543 27.64 -19.53 -9.70
C VAL A 543 28.98 -20.20 -9.98
N ARG A 544 29.01 -21.31 -10.71
CA ARG A 544 30.24 -21.98 -11.14
C ARG A 544 30.83 -21.34 -12.38
N LEU A 545 30.09 -20.51 -13.07
CA LEU A 545 30.52 -19.80 -14.26
C LEU A 545 31.05 -18.42 -13.86
N PRO A 546 32.17 -17.96 -14.42
CA PRO A 546 32.64 -16.60 -14.17
C PRO A 546 31.62 -15.55 -14.64
N SER A 547 31.62 -14.38 -14.02
CA SER A 547 30.71 -13.30 -14.41
C SER A 547 30.95 -12.90 -15.86
N ASP A 548 29.91 -13.08 -16.66
CA ASP A 548 29.91 -12.80 -18.11
C ASP A 548 28.84 -11.76 -18.40
N PRO A 549 29.18 -10.59 -18.94
CA PRO A 549 28.22 -9.58 -19.31
C PRO A 549 27.18 -10.02 -20.34
N ASP A 550 27.41 -11.14 -21.05
CA ASP A 550 26.49 -11.65 -22.05
C ASP A 550 25.37 -12.60 -21.49
N SER A 551 25.08 -12.53 -20.21
CA SER A 551 23.94 -13.23 -19.56
C SER A 551 23.92 -14.76 -19.60
N ALA A 552 24.97 -15.41 -20.11
CA ALA A 552 25.07 -16.89 -20.21
C ALA A 552 25.05 -17.64 -18.86
N GLN A 553 25.05 -16.89 -17.75
CA GLN A 553 25.06 -17.43 -16.38
C GLN A 553 23.68 -17.73 -15.82
N PHE A 554 22.63 -17.13 -16.40
CA PHE A 554 21.27 -17.33 -15.95
C PHE A 554 20.64 -18.49 -16.72
N VAL A 555 20.16 -19.47 -15.99
CA VAL A 555 19.48 -20.64 -16.56
C VAL A 555 18.03 -20.66 -16.10
N PRO A 556 17.08 -20.95 -17.01
CA PRO A 556 15.69 -21.13 -16.64
C PRO A 556 15.55 -22.25 -15.61
N ALA A 557 14.77 -22.01 -14.58
CA ALA A 557 14.47 -22.98 -13.54
C ALA A 557 12.96 -23.01 -13.31
N LYS A 558 12.46 -24.19 -12.93
CA LYS A 558 11.07 -24.37 -12.56
C LYS A 558 11.01 -24.90 -11.12
N ARG A 559 10.14 -24.30 -10.32
CA ARG A 559 9.82 -24.74 -8.98
C ARG A 559 8.32 -24.94 -8.86
N SER A 560 7.90 -25.87 -8.04
CA SER A 560 6.48 -26.13 -7.79
C SER A 560 6.25 -26.25 -6.30
N TYR A 561 5.10 -25.82 -5.86
CA TYR A 561 4.65 -26.01 -4.48
C TYR A 561 3.19 -26.42 -4.44
N GLU A 562 2.82 -27.19 -3.40
CA GLU A 562 1.45 -27.54 -3.13
C GLU A 562 1.19 -27.58 -1.63
N TYR A 563 0.00 -27.23 -1.26
CA TYR A 563 -0.51 -27.37 0.13
C TYR A 563 -2.02 -27.50 0.14
N ASP A 564 -2.54 -28.10 1.21
CA ASP A 564 -3.98 -28.22 1.43
C ASP A 564 -4.35 -27.98 2.90
N PHE A 565 -5.58 -27.48 3.10
CA PHE A 565 -6.10 -27.15 4.42
C PHE A 565 -7.54 -27.59 4.59
N LEU A 566 -7.86 -27.96 5.83
CA LEU A 566 -9.21 -28.18 6.29
C LEU A 566 -9.60 -27.03 7.25
N LEU A 567 -10.60 -26.24 6.86
CA LEU A 567 -10.92 -24.95 7.45
C LEU A 567 -12.35 -24.97 8.02
N PRO A 568 -12.51 -25.22 9.33
CA PRO A 568 -13.79 -25.18 10.01
C PRO A 568 -14.25 -23.74 10.26
N SER A 569 -15.58 -23.54 10.29
CA SER A 569 -16.23 -22.31 10.75
C SER A 569 -17.49 -22.60 11.54
N ILE A 570 -17.74 -21.85 12.60
CA ILE A 570 -18.97 -21.87 13.38
C ILE A 570 -19.33 -20.43 13.69
N ILE A 571 -20.49 -19.98 13.23
CA ILE A 571 -20.97 -18.61 13.39
C ILE A 571 -22.39 -18.68 14.00
N ALA A 572 -22.62 -17.96 15.06
CA ALA A 572 -23.91 -17.89 15.73
C ALA A 572 -24.32 -16.42 15.89
N SER A 573 -25.60 -16.12 15.63
CA SER A 573 -26.22 -14.83 15.94
C SER A 573 -27.51 -15.08 16.75
N TYR A 574 -27.72 -14.25 17.78
CA TYR A 574 -28.83 -14.37 18.68
C TYR A 574 -29.48 -13.01 18.96
N GLU A 575 -30.71 -12.84 18.56
CA GLU A 575 -31.56 -11.68 18.88
C GLU A 575 -32.06 -11.83 20.32
N ALA A 576 -31.31 -11.29 21.28
CA ALA A 576 -31.66 -11.36 22.70
C ALA A 576 -32.95 -10.61 23.00
N THR A 577 -33.14 -9.47 22.33
CA THR A 577 -34.41 -8.71 22.24
C THR A 577 -34.55 -8.22 20.81
N ASP A 578 -35.65 -7.56 20.49
CA ASP A 578 -35.85 -6.94 19.18
C ASP A 578 -34.83 -5.80 18.88
N ASP A 579 -34.16 -5.30 19.91
CA ASP A 579 -33.17 -4.20 19.82
C ASP A 579 -31.74 -4.66 20.12
N VAL A 580 -31.51 -5.92 20.54
CA VAL A 580 -30.20 -6.42 20.96
C VAL A 580 -29.80 -7.64 20.17
N LEU A 581 -28.74 -7.53 19.40
CA LEU A 581 -28.17 -8.63 18.63
C LEU A 581 -26.79 -9.01 19.18
N LEU A 582 -26.62 -10.30 19.48
CA LEU A 582 -25.36 -10.90 19.93
C LEU A 582 -24.81 -11.82 18.85
N ARG A 583 -23.50 -11.78 18.61
CA ARG A 583 -22.84 -12.72 17.70
C ARG A 583 -21.62 -13.34 18.36
N ALA A 584 -21.34 -14.58 17.98
CA ALA A 584 -20.12 -15.29 18.33
C ALA A 584 -19.66 -16.15 17.16
N ALA A 585 -18.36 -16.22 16.93
CA ALA A 585 -17.82 -17.02 15.85
C ALA A 585 -16.45 -17.62 16.20
N TYR A 586 -16.21 -18.79 15.61
CA TYR A 586 -14.91 -19.42 15.48
C TYR A 586 -14.68 -19.73 14.00
N THR A 587 -13.54 -19.32 13.45
CA THR A 587 -13.19 -19.59 12.06
C THR A 587 -11.70 -19.86 11.93
N ARG A 588 -11.34 -20.75 11.01
CA ARG A 588 -9.94 -20.94 10.61
C ARG A 588 -9.73 -20.38 9.21
N THR A 589 -8.73 -19.50 9.06
CA THR A 589 -8.37 -18.82 7.81
C THR A 589 -6.90 -19.01 7.50
N ILE A 590 -6.51 -18.68 6.27
CA ILE A 590 -5.11 -18.77 5.83
C ILE A 590 -4.66 -17.44 5.20
N GLY A 591 -3.35 -17.16 5.32
CA GLY A 591 -2.65 -16.09 4.61
C GLY A 591 -1.61 -16.69 3.67
N ARG A 592 -1.84 -16.64 2.35
CA ARG A 592 -0.87 -17.17 1.38
C ARG A 592 0.39 -16.34 1.34
N PRO A 593 1.59 -16.95 1.18
CA PRO A 593 2.83 -16.21 1.04
C PRO A 593 2.78 -15.22 -0.13
N ASN A 594 3.46 -14.09 0.02
CA ASN A 594 3.64 -13.13 -1.07
C ASN A 594 4.44 -13.72 -2.21
N PHE A 595 4.19 -13.25 -3.41
CA PHE A 595 4.94 -13.68 -4.59
C PHE A 595 6.43 -13.40 -4.43
N GLU A 596 6.83 -12.26 -3.86
CA GLU A 596 8.22 -11.93 -3.61
C GLU A 596 8.94 -12.99 -2.78
N TYR A 597 8.27 -13.60 -1.82
CA TYR A 597 8.87 -14.60 -0.93
C TYR A 597 9.10 -15.94 -1.61
N ILE A 598 8.29 -16.30 -2.60
CA ILE A 598 8.37 -17.58 -3.29
C ILE A 598 9.10 -17.53 -4.63
N LYS A 599 9.04 -16.39 -5.35
CA LYS A 599 9.53 -16.19 -6.71
C LYS A 599 11.02 -15.95 -6.82
N ARG A 600 11.63 -15.32 -5.78
CA ARG A 600 12.95 -14.73 -5.90
C ARG A 600 14.00 -15.75 -6.28
N GLY A 601 14.63 -15.55 -7.43
CA GLY A 601 15.88 -16.17 -7.77
C GLY A 601 16.98 -15.78 -6.79
N GLU A 602 18.12 -16.42 -6.85
CA GLU A 602 19.26 -16.08 -6.01
C GLU A 602 19.95 -14.82 -6.53
N ALA A 603 19.99 -13.78 -5.71
CA ALA A 603 20.75 -12.54 -5.96
C ALA A 603 22.01 -12.54 -5.11
N TYR A 604 23.15 -12.27 -5.74
CA TYR A 604 24.47 -12.27 -5.10
C TYR A 604 24.99 -10.84 -5.02
N SER A 605 25.57 -10.44 -3.87
CA SER A 605 26.36 -9.22 -3.80
C SER A 605 27.74 -9.44 -4.43
N ALA A 606 28.48 -8.36 -4.70
CA ALA A 606 29.92 -8.48 -4.97
C ALA A 606 30.61 -9.10 -3.74
N PRO A 607 31.57 -10.03 -3.92
CA PRO A 607 32.31 -10.58 -2.80
C PRO A 607 33.08 -9.50 -2.02
N ASP A 608 33.07 -9.61 -0.71
CA ASP A 608 33.89 -8.79 0.19
C ASP A 608 35.15 -9.58 0.57
N ASP A 609 36.27 -9.20 -0.04
CA ASP A 609 37.60 -9.79 0.20
C ASP A 609 38.47 -8.90 1.10
N THR A 610 37.89 -7.96 1.85
CA THR A 610 38.61 -7.04 2.74
C THR A 610 39.31 -7.77 3.87
N ASP A 611 38.75 -8.90 4.34
CA ASP A 611 39.41 -9.84 5.23
C ASP A 611 39.71 -11.16 4.48
N PRO A 612 40.96 -11.37 4.02
CA PRO A 612 41.32 -12.59 3.31
C PRO A 612 41.24 -13.87 4.17
N SER A 613 41.06 -13.78 5.47
CA SER A 613 40.89 -14.91 6.37
C SER A 613 39.43 -15.33 6.52
N ASP A 614 38.48 -14.45 6.19
CA ASP A 614 37.03 -14.68 6.17
C ASP A 614 36.37 -13.90 5.01
N PRO A 615 36.66 -14.29 3.76
CA PRO A 615 36.01 -13.66 2.62
C PRO A 615 34.51 -13.94 2.61
N ARG A 616 33.67 -12.90 2.40
CA ARG A 616 32.21 -12.97 2.55
C ARG A 616 31.48 -12.67 1.26
N ILE A 617 30.28 -13.26 1.13
CA ILE A 617 29.34 -12.96 0.06
C ILE A 617 27.91 -12.94 0.63
N SER A 618 27.09 -11.99 0.20
CA SER A 618 25.68 -11.95 0.59
C SER A 618 24.80 -12.55 -0.51
N ILE A 619 23.87 -13.40 -0.11
CA ILE A 619 22.90 -14.06 -0.99
C ILE A 619 21.49 -13.71 -0.51
N SER A 620 20.64 -13.26 -1.41
CA SER A 620 19.23 -13.06 -1.13
C SER A 620 18.41 -13.94 -2.06
N ARG A 621 17.53 -14.79 -1.50
CA ARG A 621 16.72 -15.73 -2.28
C ARG A 621 15.33 -15.91 -1.71
N GLY A 622 14.38 -16.32 -2.57
CA GLY A 622 13.05 -16.73 -2.14
C GLY A 622 13.01 -18.17 -1.61
N ASN A 623 11.88 -18.56 -1.06
CA ASN A 623 11.64 -19.90 -0.53
C ASN A 623 10.29 -20.46 -1.02
N PRO A 624 10.27 -21.35 -2.00
CA PRO A 624 9.05 -21.98 -2.48
C PRO A 624 8.43 -22.98 -1.50
N ASP A 625 9.17 -23.39 -0.46
CA ASP A 625 8.71 -24.35 0.55
C ASP A 625 7.93 -23.66 1.70
N LEU A 626 7.68 -22.35 1.57
CA LEU A 626 6.88 -21.61 2.55
C LEU A 626 5.46 -22.16 2.65
N LYS A 627 5.01 -22.32 3.87
CA LYS A 627 3.62 -22.63 4.17
C LYS A 627 2.82 -21.33 4.33
N PRO A 628 1.55 -21.33 3.94
CA PRO A 628 0.65 -20.25 4.33
C PRO A 628 0.57 -20.09 5.85
N LEU A 629 0.42 -18.84 6.30
CA LEU A 629 0.01 -18.56 7.68
C LEU A 629 -1.36 -19.18 7.92
N VAL A 630 -1.57 -19.72 9.10
CA VAL A 630 -2.88 -20.26 9.53
C VAL A 630 -3.34 -19.49 10.76
N SER A 631 -4.59 -19.06 10.78
CA SER A 631 -5.16 -18.34 11.92
C SER A 631 -6.42 -19.01 12.42
N ASP A 632 -6.43 -19.29 13.71
CA ASP A 632 -7.64 -19.63 14.48
C ASP A 632 -8.23 -18.34 15.05
N ASN A 633 -9.44 -17.97 14.61
CA ASN A 633 -10.06 -16.71 14.92
C ASN A 633 -11.29 -16.92 15.84
N PHE A 634 -11.36 -16.10 16.89
CA PHE A 634 -12.49 -16.06 17.82
C PHE A 634 -13.05 -14.65 17.84
N ASP A 635 -14.33 -14.50 17.55
CA ASP A 635 -15.03 -13.23 17.49
C ASP A 635 -16.27 -13.25 18.38
N ILE A 636 -16.53 -12.14 19.08
CA ILE A 636 -17.78 -11.88 19.78
C ILE A 636 -18.23 -10.46 19.51
N SER A 637 -19.53 -10.22 19.39
CA SER A 637 -20.07 -8.86 19.30
C SER A 637 -21.44 -8.72 19.94
N ALA A 638 -21.76 -7.51 20.35
CA ALA A 638 -23.08 -7.09 20.82
C ALA A 638 -23.43 -5.76 20.16
N GLU A 639 -24.66 -5.68 19.65
CA GLU A 639 -25.22 -4.49 19.02
C GLU A 639 -26.53 -4.14 19.72
N TYR A 640 -26.71 -2.86 20.03
CA TYR A 640 -27.93 -2.31 20.60
C TYR A 640 -28.47 -1.20 19.70
N TYR A 641 -29.61 -1.46 19.09
CA TYR A 641 -30.36 -0.55 18.26
C TYR A 641 -31.38 0.22 19.10
N PHE A 642 -31.46 1.53 18.94
CA PHE A 642 -32.41 2.37 19.67
C PHE A 642 -32.90 3.52 18.77
N ASP A 643 -33.83 4.35 19.26
CA ASP A 643 -34.48 5.39 18.47
C ASP A 643 -35.10 4.84 17.16
N ASN A 644 -35.89 3.80 17.25
CA ASN A 644 -36.49 3.08 16.10
C ASN A 644 -35.48 2.63 15.04
N GLY A 645 -34.26 2.30 15.44
CA GLY A 645 -33.19 1.86 14.54
C GLY A 645 -32.31 3.00 13.97
N GLY A 646 -32.62 4.27 14.26
CA GLY A 646 -31.81 5.41 13.83
C GLY A 646 -30.47 5.54 14.57
N SER A 647 -30.34 4.92 15.74
CA SER A 647 -29.14 4.95 16.59
C SER A 647 -28.65 3.54 16.89
N LEU A 648 -27.33 3.39 17.04
CA LEU A 648 -26.65 2.12 17.27
C LEU A 648 -25.48 2.30 18.24
N ILE A 649 -25.33 1.36 19.18
CA ILE A 649 -24.09 1.13 19.90
C ILE A 649 -23.63 -0.29 19.60
N SER A 650 -22.38 -0.46 19.20
CA SER A 650 -21.78 -1.76 18.99
C SER A 650 -20.48 -1.92 19.77
N ILE A 651 -20.22 -3.13 20.23
CA ILE A 651 -18.94 -3.54 20.80
C ILE A 651 -18.60 -4.91 20.24
N ALA A 652 -17.36 -5.07 19.78
CA ALA A 652 -16.85 -6.36 19.33
C ALA A 652 -15.48 -6.62 19.96
N GLY A 653 -15.20 -7.88 20.24
CA GLY A 653 -13.89 -8.38 20.67
C GLY A 653 -13.43 -9.48 19.73
N PHE A 654 -12.15 -9.53 19.45
CA PHE A 654 -11.54 -10.56 18.61
C PHE A 654 -10.21 -11.05 19.18
N TYR A 655 -9.91 -12.30 18.89
CA TYR A 655 -8.62 -12.95 19.17
C TYR A 655 -8.24 -13.83 17.98
N LYS A 656 -7.02 -13.70 17.51
CA LYS A 656 -6.43 -14.47 16.40
C LYS A 656 -5.15 -15.12 16.90
N ASP A 657 -5.09 -16.43 16.76
CA ASP A 657 -3.90 -17.24 17.01
C ASP A 657 -3.32 -17.63 15.66
N VAL A 658 -2.13 -17.11 15.33
CA VAL A 658 -1.53 -17.18 14.00
C VAL A 658 -0.28 -18.05 14.07
N ASP A 659 -0.30 -19.16 13.33
CA ASP A 659 0.83 -20.05 13.13
C ASP A 659 1.53 -19.77 11.80
N ASP A 660 2.79 -20.26 11.68
CA ASP A 660 3.59 -20.22 10.46
C ASP A 660 3.85 -18.78 9.93
N LEU A 661 4.04 -17.80 10.83
CA LEU A 661 4.41 -16.43 10.45
C LEU A 661 5.65 -16.42 9.54
N ILE A 662 5.58 -15.64 8.45
CA ILE A 662 6.69 -15.55 7.50
C ILE A 662 7.54 -14.31 7.82
N TYR A 663 8.86 -14.52 7.99
CA TYR A 663 9.83 -13.46 8.14
C TYR A 663 11.16 -13.81 7.47
N ILE A 664 11.99 -12.82 7.20
CA ILE A 664 13.31 -13.04 6.57
C ILE A 664 14.33 -13.32 7.66
N VAL A 665 15.04 -14.44 7.53
CA VAL A 665 16.19 -14.78 8.38
C VAL A 665 17.48 -14.64 7.61
N THR A 666 18.53 -14.31 8.34
CA THR A 666 19.91 -14.34 7.87
C THR A 666 20.61 -15.58 8.43
N ALA A 667 21.22 -16.37 7.57
CA ALA A 667 21.96 -17.56 7.95
C ALA A 667 23.35 -17.56 7.32
N GLU A 668 24.37 -18.00 8.07
CA GLU A 668 25.72 -18.17 7.53
C GLU A 668 25.93 -19.59 7.00
N ILE A 669 26.47 -19.67 5.77
CA ILE A 669 26.90 -20.92 5.14
C ILE A 669 28.40 -20.84 4.92
N PRO A 670 29.22 -21.55 5.72
CA PRO A 670 30.66 -21.58 5.53
C PRO A 670 31.02 -22.39 4.27
N ASP A 671 32.19 -22.11 3.72
CA ASP A 671 32.77 -22.81 2.57
C ASP A 671 31.83 -22.81 1.33
N PHE A 672 31.08 -21.74 1.11
CA PHE A 672 30.24 -21.57 -0.06
C PHE A 672 31.11 -21.30 -1.29
N GLU A 673 30.96 -22.12 -2.33
CA GLU A 673 31.73 -21.96 -3.57
C GLU A 673 31.03 -20.94 -4.48
N TYR A 674 31.71 -19.83 -4.78
CA TYR A 674 31.28 -18.82 -5.73
C TYR A 674 32.42 -18.50 -6.70
N GLU A 675 32.19 -18.69 -8.02
CA GLU A 675 33.16 -18.47 -9.10
C GLU A 675 34.51 -19.19 -8.87
N GLY A 676 34.48 -20.37 -8.24
CA GLY A 676 35.67 -21.19 -7.95
C GLY A 676 36.44 -20.79 -6.70
N ASN A 677 35.97 -19.82 -5.92
CA ASN A 677 36.53 -19.45 -4.62
C ASN A 677 35.56 -19.84 -3.51
N LEU A 678 36.08 -19.98 -2.30
CA LEU A 678 35.29 -20.28 -1.10
C LEU A 678 35.07 -19.01 -0.27
N TYR A 679 33.81 -18.80 0.15
CA TYR A 679 33.34 -17.65 0.93
C TYR A 679 32.53 -18.13 2.13
N THR A 680 32.45 -17.32 3.16
CA THR A 680 31.35 -17.42 4.11
C THR A 680 30.15 -16.67 3.50
N ALA A 681 29.10 -17.40 3.11
CA ALA A 681 27.90 -16.80 2.52
C ALA A 681 26.89 -16.42 3.61
N THR A 682 26.46 -15.16 3.60
CA THR A 682 25.36 -14.67 4.41
C THR A 682 24.07 -14.74 3.56
N VAL A 683 23.17 -15.67 3.92
CA VAL A 683 21.96 -15.94 3.14
C VAL A 683 20.74 -15.34 3.80
N ASN A 684 20.09 -14.39 3.12
CA ASN A 684 18.82 -13.81 3.51
C ASN A 684 17.67 -14.55 2.80
N GLN A 685 16.82 -15.21 3.56
CA GLN A 685 15.75 -16.05 3.03
C GLN A 685 14.48 -15.96 3.90
N PRO A 686 13.26 -15.86 3.30
CA PRO A 686 12.02 -15.96 4.06
C PRO A 686 11.81 -17.39 4.57
N VAL A 687 11.39 -17.52 5.81
CA VAL A 687 11.07 -18.80 6.48
C VAL A 687 9.79 -18.67 7.29
N ASN A 688 9.14 -19.79 7.59
CA ASN A 688 8.06 -19.83 8.57
C ASN A 688 8.64 -19.81 9.99
N ALA A 689 8.12 -18.91 10.80
CA ALA A 689 8.48 -18.72 12.20
C ALA A 689 7.50 -19.37 13.16
N THR A 690 7.77 -19.18 14.44
CA THR A 690 6.84 -19.44 15.54
C THR A 690 5.59 -18.60 15.44
N GLY A 691 4.54 -18.95 16.19
CA GLY A 691 3.24 -18.29 16.16
C GLY A 691 3.26 -16.84 16.66
N ALA A 692 2.19 -16.14 16.33
CA ALA A 692 1.88 -14.80 16.79
C ALA A 692 0.43 -14.73 17.25
N SER A 693 0.10 -13.78 18.13
CA SER A 693 -1.30 -13.51 18.48
C SER A 693 -1.67 -12.06 18.21
N VAL A 694 -2.92 -11.84 17.77
CA VAL A 694 -3.50 -10.51 17.59
C VAL A 694 -4.87 -10.47 18.25
N TYR A 695 -5.12 -9.46 19.07
CA TYR A 695 -6.37 -9.34 19.80
C TYR A 695 -6.81 -7.88 19.91
N GLY A 696 -8.10 -7.66 20.09
CA GLY A 696 -8.56 -6.28 20.18
C GLY A 696 -10.04 -6.13 20.53
N VAL A 697 -10.42 -4.87 20.71
CA VAL A 697 -11.77 -4.44 20.96
C VAL A 697 -12.15 -3.31 20.01
N GLU A 698 -13.30 -3.47 19.37
CA GLU A 698 -13.90 -2.49 18.48
C GLU A 698 -15.15 -1.91 19.15
N PHE A 699 -15.29 -0.60 19.12
CA PHE A 699 -16.45 0.13 19.61
C PHE A 699 -17.02 0.97 18.47
N GLY A 700 -18.35 0.97 18.32
CA GLY A 700 -19.09 1.79 17.37
C GLY A 700 -20.26 2.51 18.03
N LEU A 701 -20.46 3.76 17.64
CA LEU A 701 -21.60 4.59 18.07
C LEU A 701 -22.14 5.35 16.86
N ARG A 702 -23.43 5.19 16.61
CA ARG A 702 -24.22 6.09 15.77
C ARG A 702 -25.34 6.69 16.60
N LYS A 703 -25.47 8.01 16.58
CA LYS A 703 -26.54 8.74 17.26
C LYS A 703 -27.23 9.67 16.28
N ASP A 704 -28.49 9.37 16.00
CA ASP A 704 -29.42 10.30 15.36
C ASP A 704 -30.09 11.20 16.42
N PHE A 705 -30.07 12.50 16.19
CA PHE A 705 -30.65 13.48 17.11
C PHE A 705 -32.06 13.94 16.72
N ALA A 706 -32.69 13.34 15.68
CA ALA A 706 -34.00 13.75 15.19
C ALA A 706 -35.07 13.75 16.27
N ASP A 707 -35.09 12.74 17.14
CA ASP A 707 -36.07 12.62 18.24
C ASP A 707 -35.64 13.36 19.52
N LEU A 708 -34.40 13.84 19.59
CA LEU A 708 -33.84 14.45 20.81
C LEU A 708 -33.81 15.97 20.78
N LEU A 709 -33.53 16.57 19.62
CA LEU A 709 -33.36 18.00 19.44
C LEU A 709 -34.50 18.59 18.62
N PRO A 710 -34.93 19.83 18.94
CA PRO A 710 -35.92 20.52 18.11
C PRO A 710 -35.28 21.10 16.84
N ALA A 711 -36.10 21.31 15.82
CA ALA A 711 -35.68 22.01 14.60
C ALA A 711 -35.11 23.41 14.96
N PRO A 712 -34.01 23.83 14.31
CA PRO A 712 -33.33 23.18 13.18
C PRO A 712 -32.23 22.16 13.57
N PHE A 713 -32.08 21.83 14.85
CA PHE A 713 -30.99 20.97 15.36
C PHE A 713 -31.29 19.45 15.31
N ASP A 714 -32.50 19.10 14.87
CA ASP A 714 -32.95 17.73 14.66
C ASP A 714 -32.24 17.00 13.50
N GLY A 715 -31.54 17.72 12.63
CA GLY A 715 -30.80 17.18 11.51
C GLY A 715 -29.35 16.74 11.82
N PHE A 716 -28.93 16.72 13.10
CA PHE A 716 -27.62 16.21 13.45
C PHE A 716 -27.58 14.69 13.52
N VAL A 717 -26.52 14.09 12.96
CA VAL A 717 -26.14 12.69 13.15
C VAL A 717 -24.67 12.64 13.55
N PHE A 718 -24.36 11.92 14.61
CA PHE A 718 -23.00 11.68 15.08
C PHE A 718 -22.63 10.21 14.93
N ASP A 719 -21.56 9.93 14.21
CA ASP A 719 -20.96 8.61 14.06
C ASP A 719 -19.54 8.64 14.68
N ALA A 720 -19.20 7.63 15.46
CA ALA A 720 -17.86 7.46 15.98
C ALA A 720 -17.50 5.98 16.11
N ASN A 721 -16.24 5.66 15.92
CA ASN A 721 -15.71 4.35 16.26
C ASN A 721 -14.31 4.46 16.85
N ALA A 722 -13.96 3.45 17.63
CA ALA A 722 -12.65 3.27 18.23
C ALA A 722 -12.26 1.81 18.15
N THR A 723 -11.01 1.55 17.81
CA THR A 723 -10.46 0.19 17.78
C THR A 723 -9.14 0.19 18.54
N TRP A 724 -9.05 -0.68 19.55
CA TRP A 724 -7.82 -0.97 20.26
C TRP A 724 -7.32 -2.35 19.86
N ILE A 725 -6.03 -2.47 19.50
CA ILE A 725 -5.41 -3.70 19.03
C ILE A 725 -4.10 -3.93 19.77
N GLY A 726 -3.90 -5.16 20.26
CA GLY A 726 -2.63 -5.64 20.77
C GLY A 726 -2.16 -6.84 19.95
N SER A 727 -0.86 -7.02 19.85
CA SER A 727 -0.26 -8.21 19.25
C SER A 727 0.98 -8.62 19.99
N GLU A 728 1.29 -9.93 19.94
CA GLU A 728 2.48 -10.51 20.49
C GLU A 728 3.11 -11.41 19.42
N PHE A 729 4.34 -11.17 19.07
CA PHE A 729 5.13 -12.10 18.27
C PHE A 729 6.62 -11.92 18.55
N THR A 730 7.36 -12.98 18.31
CA THR A 730 8.81 -12.97 18.44
C THR A 730 9.44 -13.51 17.16
N TYR A 731 10.61 -13.03 16.84
CA TYR A 731 11.41 -13.52 15.73
C TYR A 731 12.88 -13.73 16.18
N ILE A 732 13.63 -14.49 15.38
CA ILE A 732 15.04 -14.70 15.62
C ILE A 732 15.82 -13.66 14.80
N ASN A 733 16.62 -12.83 15.46
CA ASN A 733 17.46 -11.83 14.80
C ASN A 733 18.72 -12.46 14.14
N ALA A 734 19.54 -11.64 13.50
CA ALA A 734 20.76 -12.11 12.80
C ALA A 734 21.78 -12.76 13.74
N GLU A 735 21.80 -12.35 15.02
CA GLU A 735 22.67 -12.90 16.06
C GLU A 735 22.15 -14.23 16.61
N GLY A 736 20.93 -14.64 16.22
CA GLY A 736 20.29 -15.87 16.69
C GLY A 736 19.53 -15.71 18.00
N ASP A 737 19.31 -14.48 18.47
CA ASP A 737 18.57 -14.17 19.67
C ASP A 737 17.08 -13.99 19.38
N GLU A 738 16.22 -14.39 20.31
CA GLU A 738 14.78 -14.14 20.23
C GLU A 738 14.50 -12.67 20.57
N ARG A 739 13.76 -12.00 19.69
CA ARG A 739 13.40 -10.59 19.80
C ARG A 739 11.89 -10.40 19.73
N ASP A 740 11.36 -9.57 20.65
CA ASP A 740 10.00 -9.03 20.62
C ASP A 740 10.05 -7.56 20.17
N PRO A 741 9.52 -7.19 19.00
CA PRO A 741 9.55 -5.81 18.52
C PRO A 741 8.45 -4.92 19.16
N GLY A 742 7.63 -5.46 20.05
CA GLY A 742 6.57 -4.73 20.75
C GLY A 742 5.29 -4.54 19.94
N GLY A 743 5.11 -5.24 18.85
CA GLY A 743 3.90 -5.21 18.03
C GLY A 743 4.12 -5.64 16.59
N TRP A 744 3.03 -5.90 15.87
CA TRP A 744 3.08 -6.24 14.44
C TRP A 744 3.35 -5.00 13.58
N VAL A 745 4.11 -5.17 12.50
CA VAL A 745 4.40 -4.08 11.56
C VAL A 745 3.13 -3.54 10.91
N ASN A 746 3.01 -2.22 10.83
CA ASN A 746 1.85 -1.48 10.32
C ASN A 746 0.56 -1.67 11.14
N GLN A 747 0.69 -1.98 12.43
CA GLN A 747 -0.43 -2.14 13.35
C GLN A 747 -0.46 -1.01 14.39
N PRO A 748 -1.30 0.01 14.25
CA PRO A 748 -1.51 1.00 15.32
C PRO A 748 -2.25 0.36 16.50
N GLU A 749 -1.85 0.72 17.73
CA GLU A 749 -2.51 0.22 18.95
C GLU A 749 -3.92 0.80 19.08
N LEU A 750 -4.11 2.07 18.74
CA LEU A 750 -5.41 2.74 18.81
C LEU A 750 -5.75 3.48 17.51
N MET A 751 -6.96 3.27 17.03
CA MET A 751 -7.55 4.00 15.90
C MET A 751 -8.87 4.63 16.34
N LEU A 752 -9.09 5.87 15.92
CA LEU A 752 -10.31 6.63 16.24
C LEU A 752 -10.87 7.26 14.97
N ASN A 753 -12.17 7.16 14.76
CA ASN A 753 -12.90 7.92 13.76
C ASN A 753 -14.10 8.59 14.42
N ALA A 754 -14.36 9.84 14.05
CA ALA A 754 -15.54 10.58 14.48
C ALA A 754 -16.06 11.44 13.35
N GLN A 755 -17.37 11.49 13.17
CA GLN A 755 -18.03 12.24 12.13
C GLN A 755 -19.28 12.90 12.68
N LEU A 756 -19.44 14.17 12.38
CA LEU A 756 -20.66 14.92 12.66
C LEU A 756 -21.25 15.38 11.34
N SER A 757 -22.46 14.91 11.04
CA SER A 757 -23.27 15.33 9.89
C SER A 757 -24.42 16.21 10.35
N TYR A 758 -24.78 17.18 9.54
CA TYR A 758 -25.91 18.05 9.77
C TYR A 758 -26.69 18.27 8.47
N GLU A 759 -28.01 18.06 8.52
CA GLU A 759 -28.90 18.27 7.39
C GLU A 759 -30.11 19.10 7.84
N TYR A 760 -30.36 20.20 7.13
CA TYR A 760 -31.54 21.02 7.39
C TYR A 760 -32.02 21.73 6.12
N GLY A 761 -33.22 21.39 5.66
CA GLY A 761 -33.75 21.91 4.40
C GLY A 761 -32.80 21.64 3.25
N PRO A 762 -32.42 22.64 2.43
CA PRO A 762 -31.49 22.46 1.32
C PRO A 762 -30.02 22.42 1.71
N PHE A 763 -29.69 22.60 2.98
CA PHE A 763 -28.30 22.67 3.45
C PHE A 763 -27.87 21.38 4.14
N GLY A 764 -26.72 20.86 3.75
CA GLY A 764 -26.02 19.77 4.43
C GLY A 764 -24.56 20.13 4.70
N ALA A 765 -24.02 19.67 5.82
CA ALA A 765 -22.61 19.82 6.16
C ALA A 765 -22.10 18.58 6.90
N LYS A 766 -20.82 18.30 6.76
CA LYS A 766 -20.15 17.19 7.41
C LYS A 766 -18.73 17.58 7.81
N ILE A 767 -18.31 17.15 8.98
CA ILE A 767 -16.92 17.16 9.44
C ILE A 767 -16.56 15.76 9.88
N ALA A 768 -15.41 15.27 9.44
CA ALA A 768 -14.89 13.97 9.80
C ALA A 768 -13.46 14.11 10.33
N TYR A 769 -13.15 13.35 11.37
CA TYR A 769 -11.82 13.21 11.97
C TYR A 769 -11.43 11.76 11.99
N SER A 770 -10.26 11.44 11.45
CA SER A 770 -9.65 10.12 11.52
C SER A 770 -8.28 10.24 12.18
N TRP A 771 -7.98 9.39 13.16
CA TRP A 771 -6.73 9.40 13.89
C TRP A 771 -6.21 7.98 14.11
N VAL A 772 -4.90 7.82 13.97
CA VAL A 772 -4.16 6.59 14.27
C VAL A 772 -3.03 6.91 15.23
N ASP A 773 -2.78 6.00 16.17
CA ASP A 773 -1.68 6.08 17.13
C ASP A 773 -0.33 5.74 16.47
N GLU A 774 0.75 5.91 17.21
CA GLU A 774 2.08 5.43 16.84
C GLU A 774 2.06 3.93 16.55
N TYR A 775 2.81 3.51 15.54
CA TYR A 775 2.97 2.08 15.25
C TYR A 775 4.34 1.77 14.63
N LEU A 776 4.78 0.52 14.84
CA LEU A 776 5.96 -0.03 14.20
C LEU A 776 5.77 -0.09 12.68
N SER A 777 6.55 0.68 11.93
CA SER A 777 6.48 0.74 10.47
C SER A 777 7.45 -0.21 9.78
N ASN A 778 8.63 -0.39 10.35
CA ASN A 778 9.66 -1.28 9.79
C ASN A 778 10.59 -1.81 10.89
N ILE A 779 10.91 -3.09 10.80
CA ILE A 779 11.91 -3.77 11.64
C ILE A 779 13.21 -3.80 10.85
N LEU A 780 14.28 -3.29 11.45
CA LEU A 780 15.62 -3.39 10.90
C LEU A 780 16.36 -4.53 11.62
N ALA A 781 16.29 -5.72 11.02
CA ALA A 781 16.76 -6.97 11.64
C ALA A 781 18.24 -6.97 12.06
N ASP A 782 19.08 -6.21 11.37
CA ASP A 782 20.55 -6.24 11.57
C ASP A 782 21.04 -5.30 12.68
N SER A 783 20.17 -4.55 13.31
CA SER A 783 20.59 -3.39 14.10
C SER A 783 20.10 -3.39 15.55
N GLY A 784 19.32 -4.41 15.97
CA GLY A 784 18.72 -4.46 17.31
C GLY A 784 17.55 -3.46 17.47
N ASP A 785 16.94 -3.42 18.65
CA ASP A 785 15.70 -2.66 18.96
C ASP A 785 15.81 -1.15 18.76
N VAL A 786 17.03 -0.63 18.72
CA VAL A 786 17.35 0.79 18.70
C VAL A 786 17.11 1.43 17.33
N TYR A 787 16.83 0.64 16.29
CA TYR A 787 16.78 1.16 14.93
C TYR A 787 15.44 0.99 14.22
N ASP A 788 14.48 0.38 14.88
CA ASP A 788 13.14 0.22 14.29
C ASP A 788 12.52 1.57 14.00
N VAL A 789 11.76 1.60 12.90
CA VAL A 789 11.11 2.80 12.43
C VAL A 789 9.66 2.81 12.90
N TYR A 790 9.26 3.87 13.57
CA TYR A 790 7.91 4.09 14.06
C TYR A 790 7.22 5.21 13.30
N ALA A 791 6.05 4.92 12.74
CA ALA A 791 5.16 5.95 12.23
C ALA A 791 4.56 6.71 13.42
N GLN A 792 4.60 8.04 13.36
CA GLN A 792 4.10 8.89 14.43
C GLN A 792 2.58 9.05 14.36
N PRO A 793 1.91 9.36 15.49
CA PRO A 793 0.47 9.57 15.51
C PRO A 793 0.04 10.57 14.43
N ASN A 794 -1.04 10.26 13.73
CA ASN A 794 -1.52 11.10 12.62
C ASN A 794 -3.04 11.31 12.72
N GLY A 795 -3.49 12.58 12.60
CA GLY A 795 -4.89 12.95 12.72
C GLY A 795 -5.37 13.88 11.61
N VAL A 796 -6.24 13.38 10.72
CA VAL A 796 -6.74 14.10 9.55
C VAL A 796 -8.16 14.60 9.79
N ILE A 797 -8.42 15.87 9.46
CA ILE A 797 -9.75 16.48 9.45
C ILE A 797 -10.18 16.75 8.02
N ASP A 798 -11.34 16.24 7.65
CA ASP A 798 -12.00 16.48 6.36
C ASP A 798 -13.34 17.19 6.58
N MET A 799 -13.72 18.08 5.65
CA MET A 799 -14.95 18.83 5.71
C MET A 799 -15.68 18.83 4.36
N GLN A 800 -17.00 18.80 4.42
CA GLN A 800 -17.87 18.98 3.25
C GLN A 800 -19.05 19.86 3.60
N ALA A 801 -19.48 20.68 2.66
CA ALA A 801 -20.75 21.40 2.72
C ALA A 801 -21.47 21.28 1.37
N ARG A 802 -22.79 21.16 1.42
CA ARG A 802 -23.65 21.09 0.24
C ARG A 802 -24.85 22.03 0.37
N TYR A 803 -25.32 22.49 -0.80
CA TYR A 803 -26.53 23.29 -0.89
C TYR A 803 -27.35 22.87 -2.11
N GLU A 804 -28.57 22.40 -1.87
CA GLU A 804 -29.52 22.03 -2.92
C GLU A 804 -30.14 23.30 -3.51
N LEU A 805 -29.63 23.71 -4.67
CA LEU A 805 -30.13 24.89 -5.39
C LEU A 805 -31.51 24.64 -5.96
N THR A 806 -31.79 23.44 -6.42
CA THR A 806 -33.06 22.90 -6.88
C THR A 806 -33.11 21.41 -6.57
N ASP A 807 -34.26 20.76 -6.72
CA ASP A 807 -34.41 19.30 -6.54
C ASP A 807 -33.48 18.47 -7.44
N ARG A 808 -32.81 19.08 -8.42
CA ARG A 808 -31.92 18.42 -9.37
C ARG A 808 -30.47 18.94 -9.36
N ILE A 809 -30.20 20.01 -8.68
CA ILE A 809 -28.89 20.68 -8.72
C ILE A 809 -28.42 20.94 -7.29
N THR A 810 -27.29 20.36 -6.93
CA THR A 810 -26.62 20.58 -5.65
C THR A 810 -25.22 21.16 -5.90
N ILE A 811 -24.88 22.22 -5.18
CA ILE A 811 -23.51 22.77 -5.11
C ILE A 811 -22.79 22.13 -3.94
N LEU A 812 -21.52 21.77 -4.14
CA LEU A 812 -20.69 21.09 -3.13
C LEU A 812 -19.37 21.84 -2.95
N GLY A 813 -18.94 21.98 -1.71
CA GLY A 813 -17.60 22.40 -1.35
C GLY A 813 -16.97 21.36 -0.43
N GLU A 814 -15.74 20.94 -0.71
CA GLU A 814 -15.01 19.93 0.07
C GLU A 814 -13.62 20.42 0.39
N VAL A 815 -13.14 20.09 1.57
CA VAL A 815 -11.76 20.33 2.02
C VAL A 815 -11.24 19.08 2.66
N GLN A 816 -10.17 18.53 2.11
CA GLN A 816 -9.46 17.37 2.65
C GLN A 816 -8.19 17.84 3.34
N ASN A 817 -7.82 17.15 4.41
CA ASN A 817 -6.64 17.46 5.23
C ASN A 817 -6.60 18.93 5.62
N VAL A 818 -7.65 19.42 6.29
CA VAL A 818 -7.82 20.84 6.67
C VAL A 818 -6.62 21.39 7.44
N THR A 819 -5.99 20.56 8.27
CA THR A 819 -4.86 20.89 9.14
C THR A 819 -3.51 20.80 8.48
N GLU A 820 -3.44 20.31 7.21
CA GLU A 820 -2.20 20.02 6.48
C GLU A 820 -1.29 19.07 7.28
N GLU A 821 -1.90 18.02 7.83
CA GLU A 821 -1.21 17.02 8.62
C GLU A 821 -0.10 16.34 7.83
N LYS A 822 1.04 16.10 8.51
CA LYS A 822 2.23 15.48 7.92
C LYS A 822 2.30 14.01 8.31
N LEU A 823 2.88 13.20 7.45
CA LEU A 823 3.35 11.88 7.84
C LEU A 823 4.76 12.00 8.37
N GLU A 824 5.00 11.46 9.55
CA GLU A 824 6.29 11.49 10.22
C GLU A 824 6.68 10.10 10.70
N PHE A 825 7.96 9.77 10.53
CA PHE A 825 8.55 8.50 10.94
C PHE A 825 9.78 8.77 11.79
N ASN A 826 9.86 8.15 12.94
CA ASN A 826 10.97 8.32 13.87
C ASN A 826 11.68 6.98 14.12
N ARG A 827 12.95 7.07 14.48
CA ARG A 827 13.74 5.97 15.04
C ARG A 827 13.88 6.17 16.53
N ARG A 828 13.67 5.09 17.25
CA ARG A 828 13.74 5.09 18.69
C ARG A 828 15.16 4.79 19.16
N PHE A 829 15.81 5.76 19.81
CA PHE A 829 17.11 5.59 20.42
C PHE A 829 16.99 5.70 21.94
N PRO A 830 17.97 5.17 22.72
CA PRO A 830 17.99 5.32 24.18
C PRO A 830 18.05 6.77 24.65
N THR A 831 18.58 7.67 23.82
CA THR A 831 18.70 9.11 24.05
C THR A 831 17.47 9.91 23.64
N GLY A 832 16.50 9.29 22.97
CA GLY A 832 15.27 9.92 22.46
C GLY A 832 15.03 9.60 21.00
N ASP A 833 13.82 9.88 20.56
CA ASP A 833 13.40 9.63 19.17
C ASP A 833 14.04 10.63 18.21
N LEU A 834 14.58 10.13 17.10
CA LEU A 834 15.14 10.93 16.03
C LEU A 834 14.38 10.72 14.72
N LEU A 835 14.16 11.80 13.99
CA LEU A 835 13.45 11.78 12.72
C LEU A 835 14.12 10.80 11.73
N SER A 836 13.35 9.86 11.23
CA SER A 836 13.71 9.00 10.09
C SER A 836 13.27 9.62 8.77
N GLY A 837 12.10 10.22 8.76
CA GLY A 837 11.59 10.95 7.61
C GLY A 837 10.26 11.63 7.89
N ASN A 838 9.99 12.72 7.18
CA ASN A 838 8.67 13.31 7.14
C ASN A 838 8.24 13.63 5.72
N THR A 839 6.94 13.63 5.51
CA THR A 839 6.30 13.93 4.24
C THR A 839 5.19 14.93 4.46
N GLN A 840 5.28 16.08 3.80
CA GLN A 840 4.27 17.11 3.89
C GLN A 840 3.21 16.88 2.82
N ARG A 841 1.97 16.61 3.26
CA ARG A 841 0.78 16.55 2.41
C ARG A 841 0.09 17.90 2.40
N GLY A 842 -0.36 18.34 1.24
CA GLY A 842 -1.16 19.56 1.14
C GLY A 842 -2.60 19.36 1.61
N ARG A 843 -3.31 20.48 1.73
CA ARG A 843 -4.77 20.52 1.81
C ARG A 843 -5.34 20.58 0.41
N VAL A 844 -6.38 19.79 0.13
CA VAL A 844 -7.08 19.81 -1.15
C VAL A 844 -8.46 20.44 -0.97
N VAL A 845 -8.78 21.41 -1.82
CA VAL A 845 -10.08 22.07 -1.83
C VAL A 845 -10.78 21.77 -3.15
N TRP A 846 -12.03 21.33 -3.09
CA TRP A 846 -12.86 21.06 -4.24
C TRP A 846 -14.12 21.90 -4.24
N LEU A 847 -14.55 22.38 -5.40
CA LEU A 847 -15.84 22.97 -5.64
C LEU A 847 -16.54 22.22 -6.76
N GLY A 848 -17.76 21.76 -6.54
CA GLY A 848 -18.46 20.90 -7.46
C GLY A 848 -19.94 21.22 -7.60
N VAL A 849 -20.49 20.70 -8.69
CA VAL A 849 -21.93 20.70 -8.96
C VAL A 849 -22.35 19.25 -9.23
N ASN A 850 -23.42 18.82 -8.58
CA ASN A 850 -24.06 17.53 -8.79
C ASN A 850 -25.43 17.72 -9.41
N PHE A 851 -25.69 17.04 -10.52
CA PHE A 851 -26.99 16.96 -11.18
C PHE A 851 -27.62 15.62 -10.86
N GLN A 852 -28.84 15.61 -10.35
CA GLN A 852 -29.64 14.42 -10.07
C GLN A 852 -30.73 14.27 -11.11
N TYR A 853 -30.95 13.02 -11.56
CA TYR A 853 -31.99 12.65 -12.51
C TYR A 853 -33.08 11.85 -11.83
#